data_c1c94a550f5e458a3720e75d1d9f2b81
#
_entry.id   c1c94a550f5e458a3720e75d1d9f2b81
#
_cell.length_a   1.000
_cell.length_b   1.000
_cell.length_c   1.000
_cell.angle_alpha   90.00
_cell.angle_beta   90.00
_cell.angle_gamma   90.00
#
_symmetry.space_group_name_H-M   'P 1'
#
loop_
_entity.id
_entity.type
_entity.pdbx_description
1 polymer ?
#
loop_
_entity_poly.entity_id
_entity_poly.type
_entity_poly.pdbx_seq_one_letter_code
_entity_poly.pdbx_strand_id
1 'polypeptide(L)'
;MPNFLSKILSFGADKDLKAYKRIVEKINALEPTMQAMSDEELQAQTEKFKARYAEGESLDDLLPEAFATVREASVRTIGQRHFDVQLIGGIALHKGTIAEMKTGEGKTLVSTLAGYLNALSGEGVHIVTVNDYLAKRDSEWMGTIYKFLGISVGLLQNGMRLSLKKPAYEADITYGTNSEFGFDYLRDNMVTRPEMRVQRGHHYAIVDEVDSILIDEARTPLIISGAGTKSAGTYKDFAKAVRGLIPDIDFEMDEAKHTIATTEIGLEKVERALNIDDIYNDESGQLVNHLQQALKAEYMFHRDQQYVVIDGEVKIVDEFTGRIMEGRRYSEGLHQAIEAKENVQVREENQTLATITLQNYFLMYDKLSGMTGTAMTEDAEFREVYHVPVQVIPPNRPVKREDLDDLVYRTIDAKFEAVVRDVEERHQNGQPVLVGTVSIDNSERISRILSKRGIKHNVLNAKFHEREAQIIAQAGRKGAVTIATNMAGRGTDILLGGNPDVMAEDILRNQGIEPAEATQEQKEAARKEAKEICATEREAVTAAGGLCVIGTERHESRRIDNQLRGRSGRQGDPGQTQFYLSLEDDLMRRFGGDRMDGVAAMMQRYELPDDMPIKAKIVTKLVEGAQHKVEEVNFAMRKNVLDYDDVMNKQRQVIYAERNKILDGKDLMELIETVTASTTQRVCEEFCYGDADEWDLEGLEKWLTELTGKTDLPEFTEDTKFEQLEEDVTAFVQKTFDEKTQKLGEEVMRELAAQVMLRVIDTRWMAYLQEMDYLKTGIGLRGFGQRDPLVEYKTEAYEAFTLLVNTMYEDFLRTILRLELVNRPRQNTEAEAFQNAHYSGGEETDGDQKALKQGKSMLKNAAAIGKSPQGTGASQSSVSTYRKSDDPNPYVNVGRNDPCPCGSGKKFKNCHGRNR
;
A
#
# COMPACT_ATOMS: atom_id res chain seq x y z
N MET A 1 -9.74 -36.07 -8.50
CA MET A 1 -10.98 -35.40 -8.15
C MET A 1 -11.12 -33.92 -8.57
N PRO A 2 -10.18 -33.30 -9.32
CA PRO A 2 -10.33 -31.90 -9.74
C PRO A 2 -11.47 -31.63 -10.75
N ASN A 3 -11.82 -32.61 -11.58
CA ASN A 3 -12.77 -32.41 -12.68
C ASN A 3 -14.29 -32.35 -12.29
N PHE A 4 -14.66 -32.71 -11.08
CA PHE A 4 -16.06 -32.71 -10.67
C PHE A 4 -16.46 -31.36 -10.05
N LEU A 5 -15.60 -30.81 -9.19
CA LEU A 5 -15.79 -29.49 -8.59
C LEU A 5 -15.71 -28.36 -9.64
N SER A 6 -14.79 -28.45 -10.59
CA SER A 6 -14.72 -27.46 -11.69
C SER A 6 -15.97 -27.50 -12.58
N LYS A 7 -16.58 -28.65 -12.81
CA LYS A 7 -17.86 -28.77 -13.55
C LYS A 7 -19.06 -28.21 -12.78
N ILE A 8 -19.09 -28.33 -11.44
CA ILE A 8 -20.17 -27.74 -10.61
C ILE A 8 -20.04 -26.23 -10.59
N LEU A 9 -18.81 -25.72 -10.45
CA LEU A 9 -18.54 -24.28 -10.47
C LEU A 9 -18.84 -23.65 -11.83
N SER A 10 -18.49 -24.32 -12.95
CA SER A 10 -18.84 -23.86 -14.30
C SER A 10 -20.33 -23.87 -14.58
N PHE A 11 -21.09 -24.82 -14.00
CA PHE A 11 -22.55 -24.90 -14.15
C PHE A 11 -23.26 -23.74 -13.43
N GLY A 12 -22.75 -23.29 -12.28
CA GLY A 12 -23.21 -22.08 -11.58
C GLY A 12 -22.99 -20.81 -12.40
N ALA A 13 -21.76 -20.61 -12.88
CA ALA A 13 -21.38 -19.45 -13.68
C ALA A 13 -22.17 -19.34 -15.00
N ASP A 14 -22.47 -20.49 -15.66
CA ASP A 14 -23.31 -20.54 -16.85
C ASP A 14 -24.78 -20.18 -16.57
N LYS A 15 -25.29 -20.49 -15.39
CA LYS A 15 -26.65 -20.13 -14.96
C LYS A 15 -26.75 -18.63 -14.70
N ASP A 16 -25.77 -18.05 -14.05
CA ASP A 16 -25.72 -16.61 -13.76
C ASP A 16 -25.59 -15.80 -15.05
N LEU A 17 -24.76 -16.25 -15.98
CA LEU A 17 -24.64 -15.63 -17.30
C LEU A 17 -25.95 -15.64 -18.10
N LYS A 18 -26.76 -16.70 -17.99
CA LYS A 18 -28.11 -16.76 -18.61
C LYS A 18 -29.06 -15.79 -17.92
N ALA A 19 -28.99 -15.62 -16.62
CA ALA A 19 -29.79 -14.64 -15.89
C ALA A 19 -29.41 -13.21 -16.28
N TYR A 20 -28.12 -12.91 -16.38
CA TYR A 20 -27.63 -11.59 -16.81
C TYR A 20 -28.07 -11.25 -18.25
N LYS A 21 -28.03 -12.20 -19.18
CA LYS A 21 -28.55 -12.00 -20.56
C LYS A 21 -30.01 -11.58 -20.60
N ARG A 22 -30.86 -12.15 -19.71
CA ARG A 22 -32.30 -11.75 -19.63
C ARG A 22 -32.44 -10.31 -19.12
N ILE A 23 -31.55 -9.86 -18.22
CA ILE A 23 -31.55 -8.46 -17.76
C ILE A 23 -31.10 -7.55 -18.90
N VAL A 24 -30.07 -7.94 -19.66
CA VAL A 24 -29.62 -7.20 -20.84
C VAL A 24 -30.72 -7.06 -21.89
N GLU A 25 -31.54 -8.08 -22.11
CA GLU A 25 -32.71 -8.00 -22.98
C GLU A 25 -33.72 -6.92 -22.55
N LYS A 26 -33.94 -6.78 -21.21
CA LYS A 26 -34.79 -5.71 -20.66
C LYS A 26 -34.15 -4.32 -20.87
N ILE A 27 -32.82 -4.19 -20.64
CA ILE A 27 -32.09 -2.94 -20.87
C ILE A 27 -32.18 -2.53 -22.36
N ASN A 28 -32.00 -3.49 -23.26
CA ASN A 28 -32.12 -3.24 -24.71
C ASN A 28 -33.52 -2.80 -25.11
N ALA A 29 -34.55 -3.34 -24.46
CA ALA A 29 -35.93 -2.93 -24.73
C ALA A 29 -36.24 -1.49 -24.29
N LEU A 30 -35.53 -0.95 -23.31
CA LEU A 30 -35.65 0.42 -22.80
C LEU A 30 -34.86 1.44 -23.64
N GLU A 31 -33.89 0.99 -24.45
CA GLU A 31 -33.01 1.89 -25.23
C GLU A 31 -33.75 2.91 -26.09
N PRO A 32 -34.79 2.55 -26.88
CA PRO A 32 -35.54 3.52 -27.69
C PRO A 32 -36.22 4.61 -26.83
N THR A 33 -36.66 4.24 -25.63
CA THR A 33 -37.30 5.17 -24.70
C THR A 33 -36.28 6.20 -24.20
N MET A 34 -35.06 5.74 -23.82
CA MET A 34 -34.01 6.65 -23.36
C MET A 34 -33.50 7.56 -24.47
N GLN A 35 -33.39 7.06 -25.69
CA GLN A 35 -33.01 7.83 -26.89
C GLN A 35 -34.03 8.95 -27.22
N ALA A 36 -35.31 8.75 -26.94
CA ALA A 36 -36.37 9.72 -27.19
C ALA A 36 -36.44 10.85 -26.15
N MET A 37 -35.78 10.71 -24.99
CA MET A 37 -35.74 11.71 -23.93
C MET A 37 -34.85 12.88 -24.31
N SER A 38 -35.23 14.11 -23.87
CA SER A 38 -34.32 15.27 -23.87
C SER A 38 -33.19 15.08 -22.89
N ASP A 39 -32.16 15.93 -22.94
CA ASP A 39 -31.04 15.88 -21.96
C ASP A 39 -31.56 16.14 -20.55
N GLU A 40 -32.47 17.08 -20.36
CA GLU A 40 -33.08 17.40 -19.07
C GLU A 40 -33.93 16.23 -18.54
N GLU A 41 -34.67 15.55 -19.39
CA GLU A 41 -35.46 14.39 -19.01
C GLU A 41 -34.60 13.20 -18.65
N LEU A 42 -33.45 13.01 -19.32
CA LEU A 42 -32.48 11.95 -19.00
C LEU A 42 -31.76 12.23 -17.69
N GLN A 43 -31.32 13.47 -17.45
CA GLN A 43 -30.71 13.92 -16.20
C GLN A 43 -31.68 13.76 -15.02
N ALA A 44 -32.96 14.10 -15.21
CA ALA A 44 -33.99 13.96 -14.18
C ALA A 44 -34.27 12.49 -13.75
N GLN A 45 -33.79 11.47 -14.50
CA GLN A 45 -33.93 10.08 -14.07
C GLN A 45 -33.19 9.79 -12.76
N THR A 46 -32.05 10.42 -12.52
CA THR A 46 -31.27 10.23 -11.31
C THR A 46 -32.07 10.54 -10.04
N GLU A 47 -32.72 11.70 -10.02
CA GLU A 47 -33.55 12.09 -8.86
C GLU A 47 -34.78 11.18 -8.70
N LYS A 48 -35.38 10.72 -9.81
CA LYS A 48 -36.47 9.73 -9.74
C LYS A 48 -36.00 8.39 -9.17
N PHE A 49 -34.79 7.92 -9.56
CA PHE A 49 -34.24 6.67 -9.00
C PHE A 49 -33.90 6.82 -7.53
N LYS A 50 -33.31 7.94 -7.10
CA LYS A 50 -33.04 8.22 -5.68
C LYS A 50 -34.33 8.24 -4.87
N ALA A 51 -35.41 8.86 -5.38
CA ALA A 51 -36.72 8.89 -4.72
C ALA A 51 -37.31 7.48 -4.58
N ARG A 52 -37.32 6.67 -5.65
CA ARG A 52 -37.81 5.29 -5.63
C ARG A 52 -37.00 4.42 -4.67
N TYR A 53 -35.69 4.58 -4.63
CA TYR A 53 -34.83 3.89 -3.66
C TYR A 53 -35.17 4.28 -2.22
N ALA A 54 -35.39 5.58 -1.94
CA ALA A 54 -35.80 6.08 -0.63
C ALA A 54 -37.20 5.56 -0.22
N GLU A 55 -38.08 5.25 -1.20
CA GLU A 55 -39.38 4.61 -0.97
C GLU A 55 -39.28 3.10 -0.74
N GLY A 56 -38.07 2.50 -0.82
CA GLY A 56 -37.78 1.10 -0.51
C GLY A 56 -37.66 0.19 -1.72
N GLU A 57 -37.62 0.70 -2.96
CA GLU A 57 -37.32 -0.11 -4.14
C GLU A 57 -35.84 -0.50 -4.16
N SER A 58 -35.54 -1.74 -4.50
CA SER A 58 -34.17 -2.23 -4.46
C SER A 58 -33.34 -1.73 -5.66
N LEU A 59 -32.02 -1.62 -5.49
CA LEU A 59 -31.11 -1.32 -6.59
C LEU A 59 -31.18 -2.36 -7.73
N ASP A 60 -31.52 -3.61 -7.41
CA ASP A 60 -31.73 -4.68 -8.39
C ASP A 60 -32.95 -4.41 -9.29
N ASP A 61 -34.01 -3.85 -8.73
CA ASP A 61 -35.20 -3.50 -9.51
C ASP A 61 -34.96 -2.26 -10.39
N LEU A 62 -34.19 -1.29 -9.90
CA LEU A 62 -33.79 -0.09 -10.63
C LEU A 62 -32.76 -0.37 -11.74
N LEU A 63 -32.01 -1.48 -11.64
CA LEU A 63 -30.85 -1.77 -12.50
C LEU A 63 -31.16 -1.66 -14.01
N PRO A 64 -32.24 -2.24 -14.56
CA PRO A 64 -32.47 -2.16 -16.01
C PRO A 64 -32.63 -0.73 -16.51
N GLU A 65 -33.38 0.11 -15.80
CA GLU A 65 -33.64 1.49 -16.17
C GLU A 65 -32.37 2.35 -15.97
N ALA A 66 -31.66 2.17 -14.85
CA ALA A 66 -30.43 2.87 -14.53
C ALA A 66 -29.34 2.58 -15.58
N PHE A 67 -29.16 1.31 -15.97
CA PHE A 67 -28.17 0.94 -16.97
C PHE A 67 -28.51 1.47 -18.37
N ALA A 68 -29.81 1.48 -18.75
CA ALA A 68 -30.26 2.07 -20.00
C ALA A 68 -29.98 3.60 -19.99
N THR A 69 -30.19 4.28 -18.88
CA THR A 69 -29.88 5.71 -18.68
C THR A 69 -28.40 6.00 -18.84
N VAL A 70 -27.52 5.23 -18.18
CA VAL A 70 -26.05 5.39 -18.30
C VAL A 70 -25.57 5.11 -19.72
N ARG A 71 -26.12 4.10 -20.38
CA ARG A 71 -25.79 3.77 -21.78
C ARG A 71 -26.07 4.95 -22.70
N GLU A 72 -27.24 5.57 -22.60
CA GLU A 72 -27.61 6.72 -23.43
C GLU A 72 -26.76 7.96 -23.06
N ALA A 73 -26.56 8.24 -21.77
CA ALA A 73 -25.69 9.31 -21.31
C ALA A 73 -24.26 9.17 -21.85
N SER A 74 -23.73 7.94 -21.89
CA SER A 74 -22.41 7.63 -22.45
C SER A 74 -22.33 7.94 -23.96
N VAL A 75 -23.39 7.66 -24.72
CA VAL A 75 -23.45 8.02 -26.13
C VAL A 75 -23.43 9.53 -26.31
N ARG A 76 -24.23 10.27 -25.52
CA ARG A 76 -24.34 11.74 -25.64
C ARG A 76 -23.10 12.49 -25.23
N THR A 77 -22.39 11.98 -24.21
CA THR A 77 -21.25 12.68 -23.62
C THR A 77 -19.92 12.33 -24.26
N ILE A 78 -19.62 11.04 -24.41
CA ILE A 78 -18.33 10.55 -24.90
C ILE A 78 -18.41 9.79 -26.24
N GLY A 79 -19.61 9.66 -26.84
CA GLY A 79 -19.82 8.99 -28.11
C GLY A 79 -19.64 7.47 -28.07
N GLN A 80 -19.72 6.84 -26.91
CA GLN A 80 -19.51 5.40 -26.74
C GLN A 80 -20.77 4.73 -26.20
N ARG A 81 -21.28 3.75 -26.96
CA ARG A 81 -22.40 2.91 -26.53
C ARG A 81 -21.86 1.63 -25.89
N HIS A 82 -22.31 1.31 -24.68
CA HIS A 82 -21.99 0.04 -24.04
C HIS A 82 -22.49 -1.14 -24.90
N PHE A 83 -21.59 -2.12 -25.12
CA PHE A 83 -21.94 -3.39 -25.73
C PHE A 83 -22.71 -4.27 -24.73
N ASP A 84 -23.46 -5.26 -25.25
CA ASP A 84 -24.24 -6.17 -24.41
C ASP A 84 -23.34 -6.95 -23.42
N VAL A 85 -22.14 -7.35 -23.83
CA VAL A 85 -21.13 -7.98 -22.94
C VAL A 85 -20.65 -7.04 -21.85
N GLN A 86 -20.59 -5.74 -22.12
CA GLN A 86 -20.22 -4.74 -21.10
C GLN A 86 -21.35 -4.54 -20.10
N LEU A 87 -22.62 -4.61 -20.52
CA LEU A 87 -23.75 -4.63 -19.58
C LEU A 87 -23.69 -5.84 -18.66
N ILE A 88 -23.36 -7.04 -19.21
CA ILE A 88 -23.15 -8.25 -18.39
C ILE A 88 -22.04 -8.01 -17.36
N GLY A 89 -20.92 -7.38 -17.76
CA GLY A 89 -19.82 -7.00 -16.86
C GLY A 89 -20.30 -6.06 -15.75
N GLY A 90 -21.09 -5.04 -16.08
CA GLY A 90 -21.66 -4.11 -15.10
C GLY A 90 -22.61 -4.79 -14.11
N ILE A 91 -23.44 -5.75 -14.59
CA ILE A 91 -24.30 -6.57 -13.71
C ILE A 91 -23.44 -7.41 -12.76
N ALA A 92 -22.38 -8.04 -13.26
CA ALA A 92 -21.45 -8.82 -12.44
C ALA A 92 -20.82 -7.96 -11.33
N LEU A 93 -20.36 -6.75 -11.66
CA LEU A 93 -19.83 -5.80 -10.67
C LEU A 93 -20.88 -5.44 -9.62
N HIS A 94 -22.10 -5.10 -10.03
CA HIS A 94 -23.17 -4.77 -9.08
C HIS A 94 -23.50 -5.94 -8.14
N LYS A 95 -23.36 -7.17 -8.63
CA LYS A 95 -23.58 -8.37 -7.81
C LYS A 95 -22.42 -8.73 -6.87
N GLY A 96 -21.40 -7.88 -6.74
CA GLY A 96 -20.26 -8.14 -5.87
C GLY A 96 -19.38 -9.28 -6.37
N THR A 97 -19.12 -9.33 -7.69
CA THR A 97 -18.25 -10.35 -8.28
C THR A 97 -17.09 -9.71 -9.04
N ILE A 98 -16.04 -10.48 -9.31
CA ILE A 98 -14.95 -10.04 -10.17
C ILE A 98 -15.31 -10.33 -11.64
N ALA A 99 -15.49 -9.28 -12.43
CA ALA A 99 -15.72 -9.40 -13.85
C ALA A 99 -14.40 -9.64 -14.59
N GLU A 100 -14.13 -10.89 -15.00
CA GLU A 100 -13.00 -11.15 -15.90
C GLU A 100 -13.41 -10.80 -17.34
N MET A 101 -12.92 -9.66 -17.82
CA MET A 101 -13.09 -9.18 -19.18
C MET A 101 -11.73 -9.05 -19.84
N LYS A 102 -11.58 -9.62 -21.03
CA LYS A 102 -10.30 -9.57 -21.76
C LYS A 102 -9.80 -8.12 -21.90
N THR A 103 -8.50 -7.96 -21.94
CA THR A 103 -7.88 -6.63 -22.10
C THR A 103 -8.37 -5.98 -23.40
N GLY A 104 -8.75 -4.70 -23.36
CA GLY A 104 -9.30 -3.98 -24.50
C GLY A 104 -10.82 -4.12 -24.68
N GLU A 105 -11.55 -4.78 -23.74
CA GLU A 105 -13.03 -4.88 -23.77
C GLU A 105 -13.73 -3.66 -23.11
N GLY A 106 -12.98 -2.62 -22.73
CA GLY A 106 -13.55 -1.37 -22.19
C GLY A 106 -14.01 -1.47 -20.73
N LYS A 107 -13.25 -2.13 -19.85
CA LYS A 107 -13.54 -2.28 -18.41
C LYS A 107 -13.83 -0.94 -17.73
N THR A 108 -13.05 0.10 -18.03
CA THR A 108 -13.24 1.45 -17.47
C THR A 108 -14.64 1.99 -17.73
N LEU A 109 -15.19 1.76 -18.96
CA LEU A 109 -16.55 2.15 -19.31
C LEU A 109 -17.59 1.28 -18.57
N VAL A 110 -17.30 -0.01 -18.36
CA VAL A 110 -18.19 -0.94 -17.63
C VAL A 110 -18.39 -0.51 -16.17
N SER A 111 -17.36 0.02 -15.52
CA SER A 111 -17.46 0.48 -14.13
C SER A 111 -18.49 1.60 -13.95
N THR A 112 -18.78 2.39 -15.00
CA THR A 112 -19.77 3.48 -14.95
C THR A 112 -21.18 2.98 -14.66
N LEU A 113 -21.53 1.78 -15.11
CA LEU A 113 -22.84 1.18 -14.90
C LEU A 113 -23.08 0.86 -13.42
N ALA A 114 -22.18 0.05 -12.81
CA ALA A 114 -22.29 -0.32 -11.42
C ALA A 114 -22.02 0.87 -10.49
N GLY A 115 -21.08 1.75 -10.85
CA GLY A 115 -20.77 2.97 -10.11
C GLY A 115 -22.00 3.89 -9.98
N TYR A 116 -22.65 4.19 -11.11
CA TYR A 116 -23.87 5.00 -11.11
C TYR A 116 -24.99 4.38 -10.27
N LEU A 117 -25.30 3.09 -10.50
CA LEU A 117 -26.41 2.42 -9.81
C LEU A 117 -26.21 2.43 -8.28
N ASN A 118 -25.01 2.12 -7.83
CA ASN A 118 -24.75 2.08 -6.37
C ASN A 118 -24.60 3.48 -5.75
N ALA A 119 -24.21 4.49 -6.53
CA ALA A 119 -24.17 5.88 -6.08
C ALA A 119 -25.57 6.44 -5.73
N LEU A 120 -26.64 5.84 -6.25
CA LEU A 120 -28.02 6.24 -5.95
C LEU A 120 -28.38 6.06 -4.46
N SER A 121 -27.68 5.17 -3.73
CA SER A 121 -27.87 5.00 -2.29
C SER A 121 -27.44 6.23 -1.46
N GLY A 122 -26.55 7.07 -2.00
CA GLY A 122 -25.96 8.21 -1.27
C GLY A 122 -24.84 7.83 -0.29
N GLU A 123 -24.52 6.52 -0.12
CA GLU A 123 -23.51 6.03 0.83
C GLU A 123 -22.08 6.10 0.30
N GLY A 124 -21.91 6.38 -0.99
CA GLY A 124 -20.61 6.55 -1.66
C GLY A 124 -20.06 5.28 -2.30
N VAL A 125 -19.42 5.47 -3.45
CA VAL A 125 -18.77 4.43 -4.22
C VAL A 125 -17.31 4.79 -4.41
N HIS A 126 -16.40 3.88 -4.07
CA HIS A 126 -14.98 4.04 -4.29
C HIS A 126 -14.55 3.26 -5.53
N ILE A 127 -13.94 3.92 -6.52
CA ILE A 127 -13.34 3.28 -7.70
C ILE A 127 -11.82 3.33 -7.51
N VAL A 128 -11.27 2.15 -7.27
CA VAL A 128 -9.87 1.97 -6.89
C VAL A 128 -9.03 1.60 -8.10
N THR A 129 -7.95 2.33 -8.34
CA THR A 129 -7.01 2.11 -9.44
C THR A 129 -5.59 1.86 -8.93
N VAL A 130 -4.71 1.36 -9.79
CA VAL A 130 -3.33 1.01 -9.42
C VAL A 130 -2.38 2.21 -9.32
N ASN A 131 -2.74 3.39 -9.88
CA ASN A 131 -1.89 4.58 -9.79
C ASN A 131 -2.67 5.89 -9.99
N ASP A 132 -2.06 7.00 -9.59
CA ASP A 132 -2.63 8.35 -9.65
C ASP A 132 -2.96 8.81 -11.07
N TYR A 133 -2.17 8.40 -12.07
CA TYR A 133 -2.43 8.73 -13.47
C TYR A 133 -3.77 8.15 -13.94
N LEU A 134 -4.02 6.87 -13.68
CA LEU A 134 -5.29 6.22 -14.03
C LEU A 134 -6.45 6.79 -13.24
N ALA A 135 -6.28 7.02 -11.94
CA ALA A 135 -7.31 7.65 -11.10
C ALA A 135 -7.75 8.99 -11.68
N LYS A 136 -6.81 9.84 -12.06
CA LYS A 136 -7.08 11.14 -12.67
C LYS A 136 -7.73 11.01 -14.05
N ARG A 137 -7.13 10.24 -14.95
CA ARG A 137 -7.64 10.04 -16.30
C ARG A 137 -9.08 9.53 -16.30
N ASP A 138 -9.34 8.51 -15.49
CA ASP A 138 -10.63 7.83 -15.49
C ASP A 138 -11.69 8.67 -14.76
N SER A 139 -11.34 9.41 -13.71
CA SER A 139 -12.25 10.35 -13.05
C SER A 139 -12.64 11.54 -13.97
N GLU A 140 -11.71 12.03 -14.79
CA GLU A 140 -12.00 13.10 -15.75
C GLU A 140 -12.84 12.58 -16.92
N TRP A 141 -12.49 11.42 -17.48
CA TRP A 141 -13.13 10.86 -18.66
C TRP A 141 -14.52 10.27 -18.34
N MET A 142 -14.60 9.33 -17.41
CA MET A 142 -15.88 8.73 -17.00
C MET A 142 -16.73 9.72 -16.18
N GLY A 143 -16.08 10.64 -15.48
CA GLY A 143 -16.73 11.72 -14.75
C GLY A 143 -17.62 12.61 -15.63
N THR A 144 -17.40 12.66 -16.94
CA THR A 144 -18.29 13.34 -17.89
C THR A 144 -19.68 12.73 -17.91
N ILE A 145 -19.77 11.40 -17.87
CA ILE A 145 -21.04 10.66 -17.85
C ILE A 145 -21.76 10.89 -16.53
N TYR A 146 -21.06 10.76 -15.41
CA TYR A 146 -21.61 10.94 -14.08
C TYR A 146 -22.13 12.35 -13.85
N LYS A 147 -21.32 13.37 -14.19
CA LYS A 147 -21.70 14.78 -14.06
C LYS A 147 -22.89 15.14 -14.93
N PHE A 148 -22.98 14.58 -16.15
CA PHE A 148 -24.14 14.76 -17.00
C PHE A 148 -25.42 14.24 -16.34
N LEU A 149 -25.32 13.13 -15.60
CA LEU A 149 -26.43 12.53 -14.86
C LEU A 149 -26.65 13.12 -13.45
N GLY A 150 -25.91 14.18 -13.06
CA GLY A 150 -26.06 14.82 -11.76
C GLY A 150 -25.39 14.09 -10.59
N ILE A 151 -24.47 13.15 -10.87
CA ILE A 151 -23.65 12.44 -9.87
C ILE A 151 -22.32 13.15 -9.68
N SER A 152 -21.97 13.46 -8.44
CA SER A 152 -20.71 14.12 -8.08
C SER A 152 -19.53 13.14 -8.12
N VAL A 153 -18.34 13.63 -8.54
CA VAL A 153 -17.14 12.83 -8.68
C VAL A 153 -15.98 13.50 -7.95
N GLY A 154 -15.38 12.77 -7.00
CA GLY A 154 -14.18 13.13 -6.27
C GLY A 154 -12.95 12.41 -6.83
N LEU A 155 -11.78 13.02 -6.64
CA LEU A 155 -10.48 12.45 -7.01
C LEU A 155 -9.52 12.59 -5.86
N LEU A 156 -8.89 11.50 -5.48
CA LEU A 156 -7.80 11.44 -4.51
C LEU A 156 -6.48 11.27 -5.26
N GLN A 157 -5.47 12.02 -4.85
CA GLN A 157 -4.11 11.92 -5.40
C GLN A 157 -3.07 12.01 -4.30
N ASN A 158 -1.91 11.42 -4.52
CA ASN A 158 -0.80 11.49 -3.59
C ASN A 158 -0.41 12.93 -3.27
N GLY A 159 -0.12 13.20 -1.99
CA GLY A 159 0.25 14.54 -1.53
C GLY A 159 -0.89 15.56 -1.44
N MET A 160 -2.14 15.15 -1.64
CA MET A 160 -3.32 16.01 -1.53
C MET A 160 -3.54 16.46 -0.09
N ARG A 161 -3.87 17.75 0.11
CA ARG A 161 -4.16 18.30 1.45
C ARG A 161 -5.46 17.73 2.01
N LEU A 162 -5.52 17.49 3.31
CA LEU A 162 -6.71 16.95 4.01
C LEU A 162 -7.97 17.78 3.72
N SER A 163 -7.87 19.12 3.67
CA SER A 163 -8.99 20.00 3.36
C SER A 163 -9.61 19.79 1.97
N LEU A 164 -8.87 19.18 1.03
CA LEU A 164 -9.35 18.84 -0.31
C LEU A 164 -9.81 17.37 -0.39
N LYS A 165 -9.32 16.50 0.49
CA LYS A 165 -9.72 15.09 0.52
C LYS A 165 -11.15 14.92 1.01
N LYS A 166 -11.56 15.65 2.06
CA LYS A 166 -12.91 15.55 2.62
C LYS A 166 -14.00 15.78 1.56
N PRO A 167 -14.00 16.90 0.79
CA PRO A 167 -14.95 17.07 -0.30
C PRO A 167 -14.88 15.97 -1.40
N ALA A 168 -13.70 15.37 -1.61
CA ALA A 168 -13.56 14.27 -2.57
C ALA A 168 -14.25 13.00 -2.07
N TYR A 169 -14.18 12.70 -0.76
CA TYR A 169 -14.90 11.59 -0.15
C TYR A 169 -16.41 11.85 0.02
N GLU A 170 -16.82 13.10 0.14
CA GLU A 170 -18.23 13.49 0.20
C GLU A 170 -18.95 13.36 -1.15
N ALA A 171 -18.19 13.24 -2.26
CA ALA A 171 -18.76 12.98 -3.58
C ALA A 171 -19.46 11.61 -3.64
N ASP A 172 -20.44 11.47 -4.54
CA ASP A 172 -21.16 10.20 -4.75
C ASP A 172 -20.23 9.08 -5.20
N ILE A 173 -19.21 9.42 -6.02
CA ILE A 173 -18.20 8.49 -6.53
C ILE A 173 -16.82 9.10 -6.31
N THR A 174 -15.91 8.35 -5.69
CA THR A 174 -14.53 8.79 -5.42
C THR A 174 -13.54 7.87 -6.10
N TYR A 175 -12.68 8.44 -6.96
CA TYR A 175 -11.56 7.76 -7.59
C TYR A 175 -10.29 7.96 -6.77
N GLY A 176 -9.48 6.92 -6.64
CA GLY A 176 -8.18 6.98 -5.96
C GLY A 176 -7.39 5.69 -6.12
N THR A 177 -6.19 5.67 -5.55
CA THR A 177 -5.37 4.45 -5.48
C THR A 177 -5.69 3.68 -4.20
N ASN A 178 -5.43 2.36 -4.22
CA ASN A 178 -5.55 1.50 -3.04
C ASN A 178 -4.77 2.04 -1.83
N SER A 179 -3.57 2.55 -2.05
CA SER A 179 -2.72 3.13 -1.01
C SER A 179 -3.33 4.42 -0.42
N GLU A 180 -3.86 5.34 -1.25
CA GLU A 180 -4.48 6.56 -0.72
C GLU A 180 -5.69 6.26 0.14
N PHE A 181 -6.59 5.37 -0.30
CA PHE A 181 -7.73 4.94 0.49
C PHE A 181 -7.32 4.29 1.81
N GLY A 182 -6.35 3.38 1.78
CA GLY A 182 -5.89 2.68 2.97
C GLY A 182 -5.12 3.58 3.94
N PHE A 183 -4.26 4.48 3.45
CA PHE A 183 -3.58 5.44 4.31
C PHE A 183 -4.52 6.49 4.89
N ASP A 184 -5.56 6.90 4.17
CA ASP A 184 -6.57 7.80 4.72
C ASP A 184 -7.39 7.13 5.84
N TYR A 185 -7.69 5.83 5.70
CA TYR A 185 -8.29 5.05 6.79
C TYR A 185 -7.41 5.04 8.04
N LEU A 186 -6.10 4.79 7.89
CA LEU A 186 -5.18 4.80 9.01
C LEU A 186 -5.09 6.19 9.63
N ARG A 187 -5.00 7.25 8.81
CA ARG A 187 -4.97 8.64 9.28
C ARG A 187 -6.23 9.03 10.04
N ASP A 188 -7.41 8.66 9.55
CA ASP A 188 -8.69 8.95 10.21
C ASP A 188 -8.81 8.33 11.61
N ASN A 189 -8.13 7.19 11.80
CA ASN A 189 -8.07 6.53 13.12
C ASN A 189 -6.94 7.07 14.03
N MET A 190 -6.23 8.11 13.60
CA MET A 190 -5.18 8.79 14.38
C MET A 190 -5.52 10.26 14.66
N VAL A 191 -6.63 10.80 14.11
CA VAL A 191 -7.03 12.19 14.33
C VAL A 191 -7.55 12.42 15.75
N THR A 192 -7.35 13.62 16.29
CA THR A 192 -7.76 14.02 17.63
C THR A 192 -9.07 14.80 17.65
N ARG A 193 -9.65 15.11 16.47
CA ARG A 193 -10.92 15.84 16.32
C ARG A 193 -11.77 15.21 15.21
N PRO A 194 -13.10 15.09 15.39
CA PRO A 194 -13.99 14.47 14.40
C PRO A 194 -13.97 15.16 13.03
N GLU A 195 -13.78 16.50 13.02
CA GLU A 195 -13.79 17.29 11.79
C GLU A 195 -12.60 16.97 10.87
N MET A 196 -11.53 16.40 11.43
CA MET A 196 -10.32 16.03 10.68
C MET A 196 -10.47 14.71 9.94
N ARG A 197 -11.49 13.90 10.25
CA ARG A 197 -11.81 12.70 9.47
C ARG A 197 -12.22 13.09 8.07
N VAL A 198 -11.70 12.36 7.09
CA VAL A 198 -11.99 12.59 5.66
C VAL A 198 -12.92 11.54 5.08
N GLN A 199 -12.83 10.28 5.51
CA GLN A 199 -13.68 9.20 5.04
C GLN A 199 -15.03 9.19 5.76
N ARG A 200 -16.08 8.73 5.07
CA ARG A 200 -17.44 8.62 5.63
C ARG A 200 -17.94 7.18 5.80
N GLY A 201 -17.23 6.20 5.26
CA GLY A 201 -17.58 4.78 5.36
C GLY A 201 -17.04 3.95 4.21
N HIS A 202 -17.30 2.65 4.26
CA HIS A 202 -16.81 1.65 3.30
C HIS A 202 -18.00 0.88 2.71
N HIS A 203 -18.87 1.58 1.97
CA HIS A 203 -20.07 0.96 1.43
C HIS A 203 -19.76 0.07 0.23
N TYR A 204 -19.26 0.64 -0.89
CA TYR A 204 -19.00 -0.13 -2.10
C TYR A 204 -17.66 0.22 -2.75
N ALA A 205 -16.85 -0.79 -3.05
CA ALA A 205 -15.62 -0.64 -3.81
C ALA A 205 -15.67 -1.41 -5.14
N ILE A 206 -15.27 -0.73 -6.21
CA ILE A 206 -14.97 -1.32 -7.53
C ILE A 206 -13.46 -1.22 -7.73
N VAL A 207 -12.77 -2.37 -7.72
CA VAL A 207 -11.31 -2.42 -7.86
C VAL A 207 -10.95 -2.69 -9.32
N ASP A 208 -10.35 -1.71 -10.00
CA ASP A 208 -9.81 -1.92 -11.35
C ASP A 208 -8.45 -2.60 -11.28
N GLU A 209 -8.18 -3.50 -12.21
CA GLU A 209 -7.01 -4.38 -12.17
C GLU A 209 -6.89 -5.10 -10.81
N VAL A 210 -7.99 -5.68 -10.38
CA VAL A 210 -8.18 -6.29 -9.05
C VAL A 210 -7.12 -7.33 -8.70
N ASP A 211 -6.61 -8.04 -9.67
CA ASP A 211 -5.54 -9.02 -9.50
C ASP A 211 -4.17 -8.40 -9.19
N SER A 212 -3.91 -7.17 -9.61
CA SER A 212 -2.73 -6.44 -9.16
C SER A 212 -2.85 -6.02 -7.70
N ILE A 213 -3.97 -5.38 -7.38
CA ILE A 213 -4.18 -4.78 -6.06
C ILE A 213 -4.36 -5.85 -4.99
N LEU A 214 -5.25 -6.82 -5.21
CA LEU A 214 -5.62 -7.80 -4.19
C LEU A 214 -4.72 -9.05 -4.14
N ILE A 215 -3.87 -9.27 -5.15
CA ILE A 215 -2.95 -10.41 -5.18
C ILE A 215 -1.50 -9.94 -5.14
N ASP A 216 -1.04 -9.13 -6.12
CA ASP A 216 0.38 -8.77 -6.22
C ASP A 216 0.82 -7.83 -5.11
N GLU A 217 0.08 -6.74 -4.88
CA GLU A 217 0.40 -5.73 -3.88
C GLU A 217 0.02 -6.17 -2.45
N ALA A 218 -0.87 -7.16 -2.32
CA ALA A 218 -1.34 -7.66 -1.03
C ALA A 218 -0.32 -8.57 -0.29
N ARG A 219 0.97 -8.46 -0.60
CA ARG A 219 2.07 -9.16 0.09
C ARG A 219 2.57 -8.39 1.29
N THR A 220 2.44 -7.07 1.29
CA THR A 220 2.92 -6.18 2.35
C THR A 220 1.78 -5.32 2.88
N PRO A 221 1.70 -5.09 4.21
CA PRO A 221 0.72 -4.18 4.78
C PRO A 221 1.02 -2.73 4.43
N LEU A 222 0.02 -1.87 4.53
CA LEU A 222 0.19 -0.43 4.58
C LEU A 222 0.65 -0.04 5.98
N ILE A 223 1.73 0.71 6.10
CA ILE A 223 2.33 1.10 7.37
C ILE A 223 2.57 2.60 7.39
N ILE A 224 2.10 3.26 8.44
CA ILE A 224 2.50 4.61 8.80
C ILE A 224 3.52 4.49 9.92
N SER A 225 4.72 5.00 9.71
CA SER A 225 5.78 5.01 10.72
C SER A 225 6.28 6.43 10.99
N GLY A 226 6.71 6.66 12.21
CA GLY A 226 7.28 7.92 12.67
C GLY A 226 8.62 7.72 13.35
N ALA A 227 9.32 8.82 13.68
CA ALA A 227 10.56 8.75 14.45
C ALA A 227 10.27 8.19 15.84
N GLY A 228 10.94 7.09 16.18
CA GLY A 228 10.86 6.47 17.50
C GLY A 228 11.62 7.25 18.57
N THR A 229 11.22 7.05 19.79
CA THR A 229 11.90 7.65 20.96
C THR A 229 12.95 6.69 21.51
N LYS A 230 14.24 7.03 21.37
CA LYS A 230 15.33 6.57 22.22
C LYS A 230 15.87 5.13 22.13
N SER A 231 16.70 4.81 21.14
CA SER A 231 17.54 3.62 21.29
C SER A 231 19.00 3.78 20.85
N ALA A 232 19.39 4.91 20.32
CA ALA A 232 20.76 5.12 19.81
C ALA A 232 21.87 4.86 20.86
N GLY A 233 21.61 5.12 22.15
CA GLY A 233 22.52 4.79 23.25
C GLY A 233 22.64 3.30 23.48
N THR A 234 21.52 2.63 23.59
CA THR A 234 21.40 1.19 23.86
C THR A 234 22.13 0.36 22.81
N TYR A 235 21.93 0.65 21.51
CA TYR A 235 22.66 -0.05 20.44
C TYR A 235 24.18 0.07 20.56
N LYS A 236 24.70 1.24 20.97
CA LYS A 236 26.14 1.43 21.17
C LYS A 236 26.67 0.65 22.35
N ASP A 237 25.90 0.53 23.42
CA ASP A 237 26.32 -0.20 24.61
C ASP A 237 26.30 -1.70 24.34
N PHE A 238 25.26 -2.24 23.67
CA PHE A 238 25.25 -3.64 23.22
C PHE A 238 26.37 -3.93 22.22
N ALA A 239 26.63 -3.07 21.24
CA ALA A 239 27.73 -3.25 20.29
C ALA A 239 29.10 -3.32 20.97
N LYS A 240 29.29 -2.60 22.10
CA LYS A 240 30.54 -2.72 22.93
C LYS A 240 30.56 -4.03 23.71
N ALA A 241 29.42 -4.43 24.29
CA ALA A 241 29.34 -5.61 25.13
C ALA A 241 29.63 -6.90 24.33
N VAL A 242 29.17 -6.99 23.09
CA VAL A 242 29.35 -8.20 22.26
C VAL A 242 30.74 -8.32 21.64
N ARG A 243 31.52 -7.25 21.46
CA ARG A 243 32.83 -7.26 20.77
C ARG A 243 33.87 -8.17 21.40
N GLY A 244 33.71 -8.54 22.64
CA GLY A 244 34.69 -9.37 23.38
C GLY A 244 34.26 -10.82 23.54
N LEU A 245 33.17 -11.25 22.93
CA LEU A 245 32.67 -12.61 23.06
C LEU A 245 33.44 -13.57 22.13
N ILE A 246 33.62 -14.79 22.59
CA ILE A 246 34.41 -15.84 21.92
C ILE A 246 33.45 -16.85 21.29
N PRO A 247 33.54 -17.12 19.96
CA PRO A 247 32.76 -18.16 19.30
C PRO A 247 32.92 -19.54 19.97
N ASP A 248 31.89 -20.38 19.93
CA ASP A 248 31.79 -21.72 20.49
C ASP A 248 31.90 -21.81 22.02
N ILE A 249 32.15 -20.67 22.71
CA ILE A 249 32.17 -20.57 24.19
C ILE A 249 31.03 -19.67 24.66
N ASP A 250 30.95 -18.46 24.13
CA ASP A 250 30.02 -17.42 24.54
C ASP A 250 28.79 -17.37 23.69
N PHE A 251 28.89 -17.83 22.44
CA PHE A 251 27.75 -17.94 21.49
C PHE A 251 27.97 -19.03 20.46
N GLU A 252 26.87 -19.58 19.94
CA GLU A 252 26.84 -20.53 18.84
C GLU A 252 26.33 -19.85 17.58
N MET A 253 26.95 -20.13 16.43
CA MET A 253 26.59 -19.53 15.14
C MET A 253 26.44 -20.60 14.06
N ASP A 254 25.33 -20.56 13.32
CA ASP A 254 25.09 -21.37 12.11
C ASP A 254 25.00 -20.44 10.90
N GLU A 255 26.10 -20.31 10.15
CA GLU A 255 26.18 -19.45 8.97
C GLU A 255 25.20 -19.87 7.89
N ALA A 256 24.95 -21.18 7.72
CA ALA A 256 24.07 -21.72 6.68
C ALA A 256 22.59 -21.39 6.95
N LYS A 257 22.21 -21.25 8.22
CA LYS A 257 20.84 -20.90 8.63
C LYS A 257 20.69 -19.42 9.02
N HIS A 258 21.76 -18.63 8.98
CA HIS A 258 21.80 -17.25 9.43
C HIS A 258 21.29 -17.07 10.89
N THR A 259 21.64 -18.00 11.78
CA THR A 259 21.24 -17.95 13.19
C THR A 259 22.46 -17.80 14.10
N ILE A 260 22.30 -17.02 15.16
CA ILE A 260 23.29 -16.84 16.21
C ILE A 260 22.57 -16.78 17.56
N ALA A 261 23.10 -17.47 18.57
CA ALA A 261 22.51 -17.50 19.91
C ALA A 261 23.62 -17.52 20.98
N THR A 262 23.42 -16.77 22.07
CA THR A 262 24.33 -16.77 23.22
C THR A 262 24.19 -18.06 24.03
N THR A 263 25.31 -18.50 24.57
CA THR A 263 25.34 -19.49 25.66
C THR A 263 25.06 -18.80 27.01
N GLU A 264 24.78 -19.57 28.07
CA GLU A 264 24.64 -19.02 29.41
C GLU A 264 25.88 -18.21 29.87
N ILE A 265 27.06 -18.65 29.50
CA ILE A 265 28.33 -17.98 29.80
C ILE A 265 28.43 -16.65 29.08
N GLY A 266 28.03 -16.60 27.82
CA GLY A 266 28.01 -15.35 27.03
C GLY A 266 26.99 -14.37 27.54
N LEU A 267 25.81 -14.85 27.92
CA LEU A 267 24.73 -14.05 28.48
C LEU A 267 25.19 -13.34 29.77
N GLU A 268 25.73 -14.10 30.74
CA GLU A 268 26.27 -13.53 31.98
C GLU A 268 27.38 -12.46 31.78
N LYS A 269 28.18 -12.61 30.69
CA LYS A 269 29.23 -11.62 30.38
C LYS A 269 28.60 -10.33 29.87
N VAL A 270 27.57 -10.42 29.03
CA VAL A 270 26.86 -9.26 28.48
C VAL A 270 26.08 -8.54 29.57
N GLU A 271 25.35 -9.24 30.43
CA GLU A 271 24.62 -8.68 31.57
C GLU A 271 25.54 -7.91 32.48
N ARG A 272 26.68 -8.51 32.79
CA ARG A 272 27.71 -7.86 33.64
C ARG A 272 28.32 -6.64 32.96
N ALA A 273 28.52 -6.67 31.63
CA ALA A 273 29.07 -5.54 30.88
C ALA A 273 28.09 -4.37 30.79
N LEU A 274 26.79 -4.66 30.74
CA LEU A 274 25.71 -3.68 30.66
C LEU A 274 25.17 -3.26 32.04
N ASN A 275 25.59 -3.95 33.12
CA ASN A 275 25.10 -3.78 34.49
C ASN A 275 23.59 -3.98 34.58
N ILE A 276 23.12 -5.06 33.96
CA ILE A 276 21.74 -5.54 33.94
C ILE A 276 21.71 -6.85 34.73
N ASP A 277 20.70 -7.06 35.57
CA ASP A 277 20.60 -8.26 36.40
C ASP A 277 20.13 -9.48 35.60
N ASP A 278 19.19 -9.30 34.66
CA ASP A 278 18.65 -10.34 33.78
C ASP A 278 18.07 -9.69 32.52
N ILE A 279 18.61 -10.05 31.36
CA ILE A 279 18.15 -9.52 30.05
C ILE A 279 16.76 -10.06 29.67
N TYR A 280 16.40 -11.27 30.13
CA TYR A 280 15.10 -11.89 29.84
C TYR A 280 13.98 -11.37 30.75
N ASN A 281 14.28 -10.65 31.79
CA ASN A 281 13.31 -10.05 32.72
C ASN A 281 12.78 -8.68 32.21
N ASP A 282 13.12 -8.32 30.95
CA ASP A 282 12.57 -7.15 30.28
C ASP A 282 11.19 -7.48 29.70
N GLU A 283 10.13 -6.97 30.32
CA GLU A 283 8.73 -7.18 29.89
C GLU A 283 8.49 -6.80 28.42
N SER A 284 9.34 -5.96 27.83
CA SER A 284 9.22 -5.52 26.42
C SER A 284 9.97 -6.39 25.43
N GLY A 285 10.84 -7.31 25.88
CA GLY A 285 11.71 -8.13 25.02
C GLY A 285 12.75 -7.35 24.20
N GLN A 286 12.86 -6.04 24.40
CA GLN A 286 13.75 -5.17 23.62
C GLN A 286 15.23 -5.46 23.86
N LEU A 287 15.62 -5.76 25.10
CA LEU A 287 17.00 -6.05 25.43
C LEU A 287 17.49 -7.32 24.75
N VAL A 288 16.66 -8.35 24.69
CA VAL A 288 16.95 -9.62 23.99
C VAL A 288 17.14 -9.35 22.49
N ASN A 289 16.28 -8.55 21.89
CA ASN A 289 16.41 -8.17 20.48
C ASN A 289 17.70 -7.38 20.23
N HIS A 290 18.02 -6.36 21.06
CA HIS A 290 19.26 -5.60 20.95
C HIS A 290 20.50 -6.49 21.03
N LEU A 291 20.51 -7.47 21.94
CA LEU A 291 21.60 -8.44 22.06
C LEU A 291 21.74 -9.26 20.76
N GLN A 292 20.63 -9.78 20.27
CA GLN A 292 20.62 -10.64 19.08
C GLN A 292 21.07 -9.87 17.82
N GLN A 293 20.58 -8.62 17.65
CA GLN A 293 20.97 -7.80 16.51
C GLN A 293 22.44 -7.33 16.61
N ALA A 294 22.92 -7.03 17.81
CA ALA A 294 24.33 -6.69 18.03
C ALA A 294 25.26 -7.88 17.69
N LEU A 295 24.89 -9.09 18.09
CA LEU A 295 25.64 -10.31 17.74
C LEU A 295 25.65 -10.55 16.23
N LYS A 296 24.47 -10.48 15.57
CA LYS A 296 24.38 -10.60 14.10
C LYS A 296 25.26 -9.57 13.41
N ALA A 297 25.14 -8.31 13.82
CA ALA A 297 25.93 -7.22 13.25
C ALA A 297 27.43 -7.43 13.39
N GLU A 298 27.91 -7.90 14.56
CA GLU A 298 29.35 -8.05 14.82
C GLU A 298 29.94 -9.27 14.11
N TYR A 299 29.24 -10.41 14.13
CA TYR A 299 29.83 -11.70 13.72
C TYR A 299 29.34 -12.24 12.39
N MET A 300 28.17 -11.81 11.87
CA MET A 300 27.59 -12.32 10.63
C MET A 300 27.57 -11.28 9.49
N PHE A 301 27.57 -10.00 9.79
CA PHE A 301 27.54 -8.94 8.78
C PHE A 301 28.89 -8.25 8.68
N HIS A 302 29.55 -8.40 7.54
CA HIS A 302 30.90 -7.89 7.32
C HIS A 302 30.90 -6.71 6.34
N ARG A 303 31.70 -5.70 6.67
CA ARG A 303 31.91 -4.54 5.81
C ARG A 303 32.52 -4.97 4.48
N ASP A 304 32.11 -4.30 3.42
CA ASP A 304 32.49 -4.56 2.03
C ASP A 304 31.99 -5.90 1.47
N GLN A 305 31.09 -6.58 2.18
CA GLN A 305 30.37 -7.76 1.74
C GLN A 305 28.87 -7.51 1.76
N GLN A 306 28.24 -7.52 2.93
CA GLN A 306 26.79 -7.28 3.08
C GLN A 306 26.44 -5.81 3.15
N TYR A 307 27.38 -4.93 3.52
CA TYR A 307 27.18 -3.47 3.55
C TYR A 307 28.49 -2.71 3.31
N VAL A 308 28.35 -1.44 2.93
CA VAL A 308 29.46 -0.48 2.82
C VAL A 308 29.19 0.76 3.66
N VAL A 309 30.24 1.47 4.06
CA VAL A 309 30.10 2.77 4.74
C VAL A 309 30.58 3.87 3.80
N ILE A 310 29.64 4.71 3.34
CA ILE A 310 29.88 5.80 2.41
C ILE A 310 29.29 7.08 3.02
N ASP A 311 30.06 8.17 3.03
CA ASP A 311 29.66 9.48 3.57
C ASP A 311 29.15 9.44 5.03
N GLY A 312 29.65 8.48 5.82
CA GLY A 312 29.24 8.30 7.22
C GLY A 312 27.89 7.59 7.39
N GLU A 313 27.37 6.97 6.33
CA GLU A 313 26.14 6.17 6.32
C GLU A 313 26.42 4.71 5.95
N VAL A 314 25.74 3.79 6.62
CA VAL A 314 25.72 2.38 6.24
C VAL A 314 24.77 2.20 5.06
N LYS A 315 25.25 1.56 3.99
CA LYS A 315 24.43 1.23 2.80
C LYS A 315 24.51 -0.27 2.53
N ILE A 316 23.36 -0.88 2.28
CA ILE A 316 23.26 -2.33 2.01
C ILE A 316 23.88 -2.65 0.66
N VAL A 317 24.58 -3.77 0.57
CA VAL A 317 25.05 -4.38 -0.67
C VAL A 317 24.20 -5.60 -0.95
N ASP A 318 23.61 -5.68 -2.12
CA ASP A 318 22.85 -6.86 -2.57
C ASP A 318 23.81 -8.04 -2.79
N GLU A 319 23.60 -9.14 -2.11
CA GLU A 319 24.47 -10.32 -2.16
C GLU A 319 24.55 -10.98 -3.54
N PHE A 320 23.50 -10.83 -4.35
CA PHE A 320 23.43 -11.45 -5.68
C PHE A 320 24.01 -10.58 -6.78
N THR A 321 23.82 -9.28 -6.68
CA THR A 321 24.25 -8.33 -7.73
C THR A 321 25.49 -7.54 -7.37
N GLY A 322 25.91 -7.54 -6.09
CA GLY A 322 27.00 -6.70 -5.58
C GLY A 322 26.72 -5.19 -5.67
N ARG A 323 25.48 -4.79 -5.92
CA ARG A 323 25.09 -3.38 -6.09
C ARG A 323 24.67 -2.78 -4.75
N ILE A 324 24.97 -1.49 -4.58
CA ILE A 324 24.52 -0.73 -3.40
C ILE A 324 23.02 -0.45 -3.54
N MET A 325 22.27 -0.83 -2.54
CA MET A 325 20.84 -0.54 -2.42
C MET A 325 20.63 0.81 -1.74
N GLU A 326 20.44 1.87 -2.52
CA GLU A 326 20.19 3.19 -1.95
C GLU A 326 18.80 3.29 -1.31
N GLY A 327 18.74 3.87 -0.09
CA GLY A 327 17.49 4.10 0.62
C GLY A 327 16.92 2.90 1.36
N ARG A 328 17.46 1.70 1.20
CA ARG A 328 17.08 0.50 1.96
C ARG A 328 17.85 0.40 3.27
N ARG A 329 17.18 -0.13 4.30
CA ARG A 329 17.74 -0.43 5.62
C ARG A 329 17.39 -1.86 6.01
N TYR A 330 18.26 -2.51 6.79
CA TYR A 330 17.91 -3.78 7.43
C TYR A 330 16.82 -3.53 8.48
N SER A 331 15.90 -4.46 8.61
CA SER A 331 14.80 -4.44 9.58
C SER A 331 15.25 -4.84 11.00
N GLU A 332 14.33 -4.76 11.94
CA GLU A 332 14.45 -5.30 13.31
C GLU A 332 15.59 -4.72 14.16
N GLY A 333 16.10 -3.55 13.83
CA GLY A 333 17.22 -2.94 14.56
C GLY A 333 18.62 -3.38 14.08
N LEU A 334 18.72 -4.30 13.12
CA LEU A 334 20.02 -4.76 12.60
C LEU A 334 20.81 -3.62 11.93
N HIS A 335 20.13 -2.72 11.20
CA HIS A 335 20.82 -1.58 10.58
C HIS A 335 21.45 -0.66 11.63
N GLN A 336 20.72 -0.37 12.71
CA GLN A 336 21.19 0.42 13.85
C GLN A 336 22.32 -0.29 14.58
N ALA A 337 22.25 -1.61 14.73
CA ALA A 337 23.32 -2.41 15.30
C ALA A 337 24.60 -2.33 14.45
N ILE A 338 24.49 -2.36 13.10
CA ILE A 338 25.62 -2.17 12.18
C ILE A 338 26.14 -0.73 12.26
N GLU A 339 25.25 0.29 12.30
CA GLU A 339 25.64 1.69 12.49
C GLU A 339 26.42 1.87 13.81
N ALA A 340 25.98 1.21 14.90
CA ALA A 340 26.67 1.22 16.18
C ALA A 340 28.03 0.48 16.12
N LYS A 341 28.11 -0.66 15.44
CA LYS A 341 29.34 -1.42 15.17
C LYS A 341 30.36 -0.56 14.46
N GLU A 342 29.97 0.12 13.39
CA GLU A 342 30.83 0.97 12.56
C GLU A 342 31.10 2.35 13.20
N ASN A 343 30.49 2.61 14.34
CA ASN A 343 30.65 3.86 15.08
C ASN A 343 30.22 5.11 14.28
N VAL A 344 29.28 4.93 13.35
CA VAL A 344 28.62 6.03 12.63
C VAL A 344 27.43 6.54 13.44
N GLN A 345 26.76 7.58 12.94
CA GLN A 345 25.57 8.11 13.62
C GLN A 345 24.44 7.09 13.54
N VAL A 346 24.04 6.52 14.68
CA VAL A 346 22.88 5.64 14.77
C VAL A 346 21.65 6.51 14.56
N ARG A 347 20.87 6.21 13.51
CA ARG A 347 19.61 6.87 13.23
C ARG A 347 18.51 6.20 14.07
N GLU A 348 17.60 7.01 14.56
CA GLU A 348 16.44 6.52 15.30
C GLU A 348 15.66 5.47 14.49
N GLU A 349 15.19 4.45 15.18
CA GLU A 349 14.31 3.44 14.59
C GLU A 349 12.95 4.06 14.32
N ASN A 350 12.38 3.79 13.15
CA ASN A 350 11.03 4.21 12.86
C ASN A 350 10.06 3.32 13.64
N GLN A 351 9.25 3.94 14.49
CA GLN A 351 8.17 3.24 15.19
C GLN A 351 6.94 3.14 14.30
N THR A 352 6.32 1.96 14.25
CA THR A 352 5.03 1.75 13.58
C THR A 352 3.94 2.50 14.37
N LEU A 353 3.29 3.47 13.72
CA LEU A 353 2.19 4.23 14.29
C LEU A 353 0.84 3.59 13.98
N ALA A 354 0.66 3.10 12.78
CA ALA A 354 -0.54 2.40 12.35
C ALA A 354 -0.22 1.46 11.19
N THR A 355 -0.95 0.36 11.10
CA THR A 355 -0.78 -0.63 10.03
C THR A 355 -2.11 -1.30 9.71
N ILE A 356 -2.28 -1.70 8.44
CA ILE A 356 -3.37 -2.57 7.98
C ILE A 356 -2.95 -3.30 6.70
N THR A 357 -3.32 -4.57 6.56
CA THR A 357 -3.15 -5.27 5.29
C THR A 357 -4.20 -4.83 4.28
N LEU A 358 -3.87 -4.88 2.98
CA LEU A 358 -4.85 -4.59 1.92
C LEU A 358 -6.04 -5.54 1.99
N GLN A 359 -5.80 -6.80 2.36
CA GLN A 359 -6.86 -7.79 2.55
C GLN A 359 -7.87 -7.30 3.58
N ASN A 360 -7.42 -6.97 4.79
CA ASN A 360 -8.29 -6.51 5.86
C ASN A 360 -8.95 -5.17 5.57
N TYR A 361 -8.25 -4.28 4.83
CA TYR A 361 -8.84 -3.02 4.39
C TYR A 361 -10.04 -3.24 3.44
N PHE A 362 -9.87 -4.05 2.38
CA PHE A 362 -10.95 -4.30 1.42
C PHE A 362 -12.08 -5.17 1.95
N LEU A 363 -11.82 -6.00 2.98
CA LEU A 363 -12.87 -6.74 3.69
C LEU A 363 -13.77 -5.85 4.57
N MET A 364 -13.42 -4.57 4.78
CA MET A 364 -14.27 -3.62 5.49
C MET A 364 -15.44 -3.08 4.64
N TYR A 365 -15.39 -3.23 3.32
CA TYR A 365 -16.47 -2.79 2.46
C TYR A 365 -17.67 -3.72 2.57
N ASP A 366 -18.88 -3.14 2.68
CA ASP A 366 -20.14 -3.91 2.67
C ASP A 366 -20.30 -4.67 1.36
N LYS A 367 -19.83 -4.08 0.26
CA LYS A 367 -19.80 -4.69 -1.07
C LYS A 367 -18.44 -4.46 -1.73
N LEU A 368 -17.83 -5.54 -2.19
CA LEU A 368 -16.58 -5.52 -2.93
C LEU A 368 -16.80 -6.14 -4.32
N SER A 369 -16.30 -5.51 -5.34
CA SER A 369 -16.22 -6.06 -6.69
C SER A 369 -14.93 -5.64 -7.38
N GLY A 370 -14.63 -6.27 -8.49
CA GLY A 370 -13.43 -5.90 -9.23
C GLY A 370 -13.50 -6.32 -10.69
N MET A 371 -12.55 -5.83 -11.45
CA MET A 371 -12.42 -6.15 -12.87
C MET A 371 -10.95 -6.30 -13.27
N THR A 372 -10.69 -7.28 -14.13
CA THR A 372 -9.38 -7.52 -14.73
C THR A 372 -9.50 -8.41 -15.97
N GLY A 373 -8.42 -8.59 -16.71
CA GLY A 373 -8.38 -9.53 -17.86
C GLY A 373 -8.01 -10.96 -17.49
N THR A 374 -7.62 -11.23 -16.23
CA THR A 374 -6.87 -12.44 -15.84
C THR A 374 -7.14 -12.91 -14.40
N ALA A 375 -8.38 -12.89 -13.92
CA ALA A 375 -8.73 -13.27 -12.55
C ALA A 375 -8.91 -14.78 -12.33
N MET A 376 -9.35 -15.52 -13.36
CA MET A 376 -9.80 -16.92 -13.20
C MET A 376 -8.71 -17.86 -12.70
N THR A 377 -7.44 -17.54 -12.91
CA THR A 377 -6.32 -18.32 -12.38
C THR A 377 -6.25 -18.28 -10.86
N GLU A 378 -6.74 -17.20 -10.25
CA GLU A 378 -6.71 -16.91 -8.81
C GLU A 378 -8.11 -16.98 -8.17
N ASP A 379 -9.15 -17.55 -8.86
CA ASP A 379 -10.53 -17.62 -8.36
C ASP A 379 -10.64 -18.27 -6.97
N ALA A 380 -9.81 -19.28 -6.70
CA ALA A 380 -9.75 -19.93 -5.39
C ALA A 380 -9.34 -18.95 -4.28
N GLU A 381 -8.31 -18.13 -4.52
CA GLU A 381 -7.84 -17.13 -3.56
C GLU A 381 -8.84 -16.00 -3.36
N PHE A 382 -9.44 -15.48 -4.44
CA PHE A 382 -10.49 -14.46 -4.34
C PHE A 382 -11.69 -14.92 -3.53
N ARG A 383 -12.09 -16.18 -3.67
CA ARG A 383 -13.19 -16.77 -2.87
C ARG A 383 -12.80 -17.01 -1.42
N GLU A 384 -11.58 -17.51 -1.18
CA GLU A 384 -11.13 -17.88 0.17
C GLU A 384 -10.83 -16.63 1.02
N VAL A 385 -10.15 -15.64 0.44
CA VAL A 385 -9.69 -14.45 1.17
C VAL A 385 -10.75 -13.34 1.17
N TYR A 386 -11.30 -13.01 -0.01
CA TYR A 386 -12.17 -11.83 -0.16
C TYR A 386 -13.65 -12.17 -0.27
N HIS A 387 -14.01 -13.46 -0.33
CA HIS A 387 -15.39 -13.96 -0.51
C HIS A 387 -16.06 -13.52 -1.81
N VAL A 388 -15.27 -13.14 -2.81
CA VAL A 388 -15.70 -12.60 -4.11
C VAL A 388 -15.41 -13.61 -5.23
N PRO A 389 -16.43 -14.19 -5.89
CA PRO A 389 -16.21 -15.13 -7.00
C PRO A 389 -15.84 -14.42 -8.29
N VAL A 390 -15.14 -15.13 -9.18
CA VAL A 390 -14.81 -14.64 -10.53
C VAL A 390 -15.89 -15.06 -11.52
N GLN A 391 -16.42 -14.08 -12.28
CA GLN A 391 -17.33 -14.28 -13.39
C GLN A 391 -16.65 -13.96 -14.73
N VAL A 392 -16.40 -14.97 -15.55
CA VAL A 392 -15.82 -14.76 -16.88
C VAL A 392 -16.88 -14.22 -17.83
N ILE A 393 -16.59 -13.07 -18.43
CA ILE A 393 -17.47 -12.41 -19.41
C ILE A 393 -16.98 -12.73 -20.82
N PRO A 394 -17.86 -13.20 -21.73
CA PRO A 394 -17.44 -13.49 -23.10
C PRO A 394 -16.98 -12.21 -23.82
N PRO A 395 -15.98 -12.30 -24.71
CA PRO A 395 -15.54 -11.15 -25.50
C PRO A 395 -16.61 -10.69 -26.48
N ASN A 396 -16.65 -9.39 -26.79
CA ASN A 396 -17.60 -8.81 -27.76
C ASN A 396 -17.37 -9.37 -29.16
N ARG A 397 -16.13 -9.62 -29.55
CA ARG A 397 -15.75 -10.25 -30.82
C ARG A 397 -14.83 -11.43 -30.55
N PRO A 398 -14.91 -12.50 -31.36
CA PRO A 398 -13.99 -13.63 -31.23
C PRO A 398 -12.52 -13.20 -31.32
N VAL A 399 -11.70 -13.75 -30.45
CA VAL A 399 -10.24 -13.52 -30.44
C VAL A 399 -9.63 -14.17 -31.69
N LYS A 400 -8.89 -13.38 -32.48
CA LYS A 400 -8.16 -13.84 -33.68
C LYS A 400 -6.66 -13.96 -33.46
N ARG A 401 -6.19 -13.66 -32.24
CA ARG A 401 -4.79 -13.76 -31.88
C ARG A 401 -4.32 -15.20 -31.94
N GLU A 402 -3.13 -15.40 -32.49
CA GLU A 402 -2.43 -16.69 -32.51
C GLU A 402 -1.39 -16.73 -31.38
N ASP A 403 -1.58 -17.62 -30.43
CA ASP A 403 -0.59 -17.89 -29.36
C ASP A 403 0.31 -19.04 -29.84
N LEU A 404 1.54 -18.70 -30.26
CA LEU A 404 2.51 -19.65 -30.78
C LEU A 404 3.16 -20.46 -29.65
N ASP A 405 3.68 -21.65 -29.97
CA ASP A 405 4.37 -22.52 -29.01
C ASP A 405 5.64 -21.85 -28.47
N ASP A 406 5.96 -22.12 -27.20
CA ASP A 406 7.19 -21.63 -26.58
C ASP A 406 8.44 -22.19 -27.27
N LEU A 407 9.45 -21.36 -27.45
CA LEU A 407 10.77 -21.71 -27.98
C LEU A 407 11.76 -21.78 -26.82
N VAL A 408 12.28 -22.95 -26.52
CA VAL A 408 13.19 -23.14 -25.37
C VAL A 408 14.62 -23.36 -25.87
N TYR A 409 15.51 -22.50 -25.45
CA TYR A 409 16.93 -22.52 -25.76
C TYR A 409 17.75 -23.05 -24.58
N ARG A 410 18.95 -23.56 -24.86
CA ARG A 410 19.86 -24.02 -23.82
C ARG A 410 20.38 -22.85 -22.97
N THR A 411 20.83 -21.79 -23.61
CA THR A 411 21.48 -20.66 -22.96
C THR A 411 20.69 -19.36 -23.14
N ILE A 412 20.87 -18.44 -22.19
CA ILE A 412 20.29 -17.09 -22.23
C ILE A 412 20.79 -16.32 -23.46
N ASP A 413 22.07 -16.47 -23.84
CA ASP A 413 22.65 -15.78 -25.01
C ASP A 413 21.99 -16.21 -26.31
N ALA A 414 21.82 -17.52 -26.54
CA ALA A 414 21.15 -18.05 -27.72
C ALA A 414 19.67 -17.60 -27.79
N LYS A 415 18.99 -17.53 -26.65
CA LYS A 415 17.63 -17.01 -26.52
C LYS A 415 17.55 -15.54 -26.99
N PHE A 416 18.39 -14.67 -26.46
CA PHE A 416 18.35 -13.25 -26.84
C PHE A 416 18.72 -13.00 -28.30
N GLU A 417 19.68 -13.74 -28.85
CA GLU A 417 19.98 -13.66 -30.27
C GLU A 417 18.81 -14.11 -31.15
N ALA A 418 18.07 -15.13 -30.73
CA ALA A 418 16.85 -15.57 -31.42
C ALA A 418 15.72 -14.53 -31.33
N VAL A 419 15.50 -13.93 -30.15
CA VAL A 419 14.54 -12.83 -29.99
C VAL A 419 14.88 -11.67 -30.92
N VAL A 420 16.12 -11.24 -30.97
CA VAL A 420 16.51 -10.10 -31.82
C VAL A 420 16.36 -10.41 -33.30
N ARG A 421 16.64 -11.64 -33.73
CA ARG A 421 16.41 -12.07 -35.13
C ARG A 421 14.92 -12.01 -35.51
N ASP A 422 14.04 -12.47 -34.64
CA ASP A 422 12.59 -12.42 -34.87
C ASP A 422 12.07 -10.97 -34.88
N VAL A 423 12.56 -10.13 -33.96
CA VAL A 423 12.24 -8.70 -33.95
C VAL A 423 12.67 -8.02 -35.23
N GLU A 424 13.88 -8.32 -35.74
CA GLU A 424 14.40 -7.75 -36.96
C GLU A 424 13.56 -8.14 -38.19
N GLU A 425 13.21 -9.42 -38.34
CA GLU A 425 12.36 -9.92 -39.41
C GLU A 425 10.97 -9.26 -39.41
N ARG A 426 10.33 -9.18 -38.25
CA ARG A 426 9.02 -8.56 -38.11
C ARG A 426 9.04 -7.06 -38.37
N HIS A 427 10.05 -6.36 -37.86
CA HIS A 427 10.29 -4.94 -38.10
C HIS A 427 10.43 -4.64 -39.59
N GLN A 428 11.23 -5.44 -40.34
CA GLN A 428 11.41 -5.32 -41.79
C GLN A 428 10.09 -5.54 -42.55
N ASN A 429 9.24 -6.46 -42.07
CA ASN A 429 7.92 -6.71 -42.64
C ASN A 429 6.87 -5.66 -42.25
N GLY A 430 7.24 -4.64 -41.46
CA GLY A 430 6.35 -3.59 -40.98
C GLY A 430 5.40 -4.01 -39.89
N GLN A 431 5.57 -5.19 -39.27
CA GLN A 431 4.81 -5.67 -38.10
C GLN A 431 5.34 -4.99 -36.84
N PRO A 432 4.49 -4.37 -36.00
CA PRO A 432 4.92 -3.85 -34.72
C PRO A 432 5.20 -4.97 -33.71
N VAL A 433 6.24 -4.78 -32.88
CA VAL A 433 6.69 -5.75 -31.90
C VAL A 433 6.75 -5.11 -30.51
N LEU A 434 6.10 -5.76 -29.54
CA LEU A 434 6.24 -5.49 -28.10
C LEU A 434 7.05 -6.62 -27.46
N VAL A 435 8.23 -6.30 -26.93
CA VAL A 435 9.09 -7.25 -26.22
C VAL A 435 8.90 -7.08 -24.72
N GLY A 436 8.30 -8.08 -24.07
CA GLY A 436 8.14 -8.14 -22.61
C GLY A 436 9.35 -8.80 -21.94
N THR A 437 9.90 -8.14 -20.93
CA THR A 437 11.02 -8.63 -20.12
C THR A 437 10.64 -8.64 -18.64
N VAL A 438 11.25 -9.55 -17.86
CA VAL A 438 11.00 -9.66 -16.42
C VAL A 438 11.82 -8.66 -15.61
N SER A 439 13.01 -8.29 -16.10
CA SER A 439 13.93 -7.40 -15.41
C SER A 439 14.39 -6.22 -16.26
N ILE A 440 14.82 -5.15 -15.59
CA ILE A 440 15.43 -3.97 -16.24
C ILE A 440 16.73 -4.38 -16.95
N ASP A 441 17.54 -5.24 -16.34
CA ASP A 441 18.81 -5.71 -16.92
C ASP A 441 18.60 -6.43 -18.26
N ASN A 442 17.56 -7.28 -18.33
CA ASN A 442 17.19 -7.95 -19.58
C ASN A 442 16.67 -6.98 -20.64
N SER A 443 15.90 -5.96 -20.25
CA SER A 443 15.48 -4.85 -21.12
C SER A 443 16.68 -4.12 -21.72
N GLU A 444 17.64 -3.74 -20.89
CA GLU A 444 18.85 -3.03 -21.32
C GLU A 444 19.76 -3.89 -22.20
N ARG A 445 19.83 -5.20 -21.91
CA ARG A 445 20.59 -6.16 -22.71
C ARG A 445 20.04 -6.26 -24.12
N ILE A 446 18.74 -6.46 -24.27
CA ILE A 446 18.07 -6.51 -25.59
C ILE A 446 18.23 -5.17 -26.31
N SER A 447 18.03 -4.04 -25.63
CA SER A 447 18.17 -2.70 -26.18
C SER A 447 19.59 -2.49 -26.75
N ARG A 448 20.63 -2.94 -26.04
CA ARG A 448 22.02 -2.86 -26.51
C ARG A 448 22.24 -3.69 -27.79
N ILE A 449 21.65 -4.89 -27.91
CA ILE A 449 21.80 -5.74 -29.10
C ILE A 449 21.05 -5.14 -30.28
N LEU A 450 19.80 -4.66 -30.09
CA LEU A 450 19.01 -3.98 -31.12
C LEU A 450 19.68 -2.72 -31.63
N SER A 451 20.27 -1.91 -30.73
CA SER A 451 21.04 -0.71 -31.10
C SER A 451 22.25 -1.05 -31.97
N LYS A 452 22.98 -2.13 -31.65
CA LYS A 452 24.14 -2.61 -32.48
C LYS A 452 23.71 -3.03 -33.89
N ARG A 453 22.47 -3.51 -34.05
CA ARG A 453 21.88 -3.89 -35.34
C ARG A 453 21.19 -2.70 -36.07
N GLY A 454 21.22 -1.50 -35.47
CA GLY A 454 20.62 -0.31 -36.07
C GLY A 454 19.11 -0.25 -36.04
N ILE A 455 18.43 -1.09 -35.23
CA ILE A 455 16.97 -1.13 -35.10
C ILE A 455 16.54 -0.04 -34.13
N LYS A 456 15.71 0.92 -34.59
CA LYS A 456 15.12 1.95 -33.74
C LYS A 456 14.08 1.31 -32.82
N HIS A 457 14.18 1.57 -31.53
CA HIS A 457 13.26 1.03 -30.53
C HIS A 457 13.08 1.99 -29.34
N ASN A 458 11.98 1.81 -28.62
CA ASN A 458 11.70 2.49 -27.38
C ASN A 458 11.87 1.51 -26.20
N VAL A 459 12.40 1.98 -25.07
CA VAL A 459 12.51 1.19 -23.84
C VAL A 459 11.68 1.85 -22.76
N LEU A 460 10.78 1.08 -22.16
CA LEU A 460 9.93 1.49 -21.05
C LEU A 460 10.48 0.87 -19.78
N ASN A 461 10.87 1.72 -18.86
CA ASN A 461 11.26 1.34 -17.51
C ASN A 461 10.48 2.23 -16.52
N ALA A 462 9.82 1.65 -15.56
CA ALA A 462 8.80 2.19 -14.63
C ALA A 462 9.13 3.52 -13.88
N LYS A 463 9.88 4.45 -14.50
CA LYS A 463 10.31 5.71 -13.85
C LYS A 463 9.38 6.90 -14.10
N PHE A 464 8.53 6.88 -15.15
CA PHE A 464 7.70 8.05 -15.53
C PHE A 464 6.38 7.59 -16.18
N HIS A 465 5.36 7.36 -15.41
CA HIS A 465 4.06 6.80 -15.85
C HIS A 465 3.38 7.57 -17.01
N GLU A 466 3.38 8.90 -17.02
CA GLU A 466 2.76 9.68 -18.09
C GLU A 466 3.48 9.51 -19.44
N ARG A 467 4.81 9.54 -19.42
CA ARG A 467 5.63 9.36 -20.63
C ARG A 467 5.54 7.92 -21.14
N GLU A 468 5.42 6.95 -20.25
CA GLU A 468 5.20 5.56 -20.60
C GLU A 468 3.88 5.34 -21.31
N ALA A 469 2.80 5.94 -20.81
CA ALA A 469 1.48 5.85 -21.43
C ALA A 469 1.49 6.39 -22.86
N GLN A 470 2.21 7.50 -23.13
CA GLN A 470 2.36 8.06 -24.47
C GLN A 470 3.15 7.14 -25.41
N ILE A 471 4.26 6.57 -24.93
CA ILE A 471 5.08 5.65 -25.73
C ILE A 471 4.30 4.37 -26.06
N ILE A 472 3.65 3.76 -25.05
CA ILE A 472 2.91 2.51 -25.24
C ILE A 472 1.70 2.70 -26.16
N ALA A 473 1.04 3.86 -26.12
CA ALA A 473 -0.06 4.19 -27.02
C ALA A 473 0.36 4.22 -28.51
N GLN A 474 1.66 4.45 -28.78
CA GLN A 474 2.24 4.44 -30.14
C GLN A 474 2.93 3.11 -30.50
N ALA A 475 2.97 2.12 -29.59
CA ALA A 475 3.63 0.82 -29.83
C ALA A 475 2.95 -0.01 -30.96
N GLY A 476 1.73 0.32 -31.34
CA GLY A 476 1.00 -0.33 -32.45
C GLY A 476 1.26 0.26 -33.83
N ARG A 477 2.16 1.22 -33.99
CA ARG A 477 2.50 1.83 -35.29
C ARG A 477 3.29 0.87 -36.18
N LYS A 478 3.23 1.09 -37.47
CA LYS A 478 3.94 0.24 -38.46
C LYS A 478 5.42 0.11 -38.16
N GLY A 479 5.88 -1.13 -37.93
CA GLY A 479 7.28 -1.46 -37.69
C GLY A 479 7.82 -0.91 -36.35
N ALA A 480 6.99 -0.46 -35.43
CA ALA A 480 7.41 -0.02 -34.11
C ALA A 480 8.01 -1.18 -33.31
N VAL A 481 9.11 -0.93 -32.59
CA VAL A 481 9.70 -1.89 -31.66
C VAL A 481 9.72 -1.23 -30.28
N THR A 482 9.05 -1.90 -29.32
CA THR A 482 8.97 -1.39 -27.95
C THR A 482 9.40 -2.50 -26.98
N ILE A 483 10.33 -2.20 -26.09
CA ILE A 483 10.73 -3.08 -25.00
C ILE A 483 10.06 -2.58 -23.72
N ALA A 484 9.38 -3.45 -23.00
CA ALA A 484 8.69 -3.07 -21.76
C ALA A 484 8.95 -4.11 -20.67
N THR A 485 9.17 -3.65 -19.44
CA THR A 485 9.08 -4.51 -18.27
C THR A 485 7.61 -4.80 -17.93
N ASN A 486 7.35 -5.83 -17.12
CA ASN A 486 6.00 -6.38 -16.85
C ASN A 486 4.88 -5.35 -16.63
N MET A 487 5.16 -4.34 -15.83
CA MET A 487 4.15 -3.39 -15.35
C MET A 487 4.03 -2.15 -16.25
N ALA A 488 5.02 -1.93 -17.14
CA ALA A 488 5.05 -0.73 -17.96
C ALA A 488 3.85 -0.64 -18.90
N GLY A 489 3.14 0.49 -18.85
CA GLY A 489 2.00 0.78 -19.71
C GLY A 489 0.73 -0.01 -19.38
N ARG A 490 0.57 -0.56 -18.15
CA ARG A 490 -0.68 -1.18 -17.69
C ARG A 490 -1.81 -0.13 -17.69
N GLY A 491 -3.03 -0.54 -18.03
CA GLY A 491 -4.17 0.39 -18.15
C GLY A 491 -4.18 1.27 -19.41
N THR A 492 -3.18 1.14 -20.30
CA THR A 492 -3.13 1.87 -21.59
C THR A 492 -3.34 0.92 -22.77
N ASP A 493 -4.24 1.29 -23.67
CA ASP A 493 -4.53 0.52 -24.88
C ASP A 493 -3.47 0.73 -25.96
N ILE A 494 -3.09 -0.37 -26.65
CA ILE A 494 -2.26 -0.34 -27.85
C ILE A 494 -3.18 -0.48 -29.07
N LEU A 495 -3.36 0.62 -29.78
CA LEU A 495 -4.17 0.65 -31.00
C LEU A 495 -3.31 0.33 -32.22
N LEU A 496 -3.76 -0.56 -33.10
CA LEU A 496 -3.08 -0.81 -34.37
C LEU A 496 -3.09 0.46 -35.23
N GLY A 497 -1.91 0.86 -35.72
CA GLY A 497 -1.68 2.13 -36.41
C GLY A 497 -1.35 3.32 -35.49
N GLY A 498 -1.40 3.13 -34.15
CA GLY A 498 -1.13 4.17 -33.15
C GLY A 498 -2.40 4.88 -32.64
N ASN A 499 -2.22 5.68 -31.59
CA ASN A 499 -3.28 6.50 -31.01
C ASN A 499 -3.32 7.89 -31.69
N PRO A 500 -4.45 8.28 -32.32
CA PRO A 500 -4.54 9.54 -33.03
C PRO A 500 -4.45 10.78 -32.13
N ASP A 501 -4.88 10.70 -30.87
CA ASP A 501 -4.84 11.83 -29.96
C ASP A 501 -3.39 12.15 -29.55
N VAL A 502 -2.60 11.14 -29.18
CA VAL A 502 -1.16 11.29 -28.89
C VAL A 502 -0.40 11.72 -30.13
N MET A 503 -0.74 11.17 -31.31
CA MET A 503 -0.11 11.56 -32.56
C MET A 503 -0.42 13.03 -32.94
N ALA A 504 -1.63 13.52 -32.65
CA ALA A 504 -1.98 14.92 -32.89
C ALA A 504 -1.13 15.88 -32.02
N GLU A 505 -0.84 15.51 -30.78
CA GLU A 505 0.09 16.28 -29.93
C GLU A 505 1.50 16.31 -30.51
N ASP A 506 1.98 15.15 -31.01
CA ASP A 506 3.31 15.07 -31.65
C ASP A 506 3.37 15.90 -32.95
N ILE A 507 2.30 15.92 -33.73
CA ILE A 507 2.18 16.77 -34.93
C ILE A 507 2.29 18.24 -34.55
N LEU A 508 1.57 18.69 -33.51
CA LEU A 508 1.63 20.06 -33.00
C LEU A 508 3.03 20.44 -32.52
N ARG A 509 3.67 19.57 -31.71
CA ARG A 509 5.05 19.78 -31.24
C ARG A 509 6.05 19.88 -32.38
N ASN A 510 5.92 19.04 -33.43
CA ASN A 510 6.74 19.08 -34.62
C ASN A 510 6.54 20.38 -35.44
N GLN A 511 5.35 20.98 -35.34
CA GLN A 511 5.08 22.32 -35.92
C GLN A 511 5.55 23.47 -35.02
N GLY A 512 6.16 23.17 -33.85
CA GLY A 512 6.65 24.18 -32.91
C GLY A 512 5.55 24.77 -32.03
N ILE A 513 4.39 24.11 -31.94
CA ILE A 513 3.23 24.54 -31.15
C ILE A 513 3.10 23.63 -29.93
N GLU A 514 3.17 24.19 -28.73
CA GLU A 514 2.87 23.42 -27.52
C GLU A 514 1.36 23.06 -27.50
N PRO A 515 0.98 21.78 -27.26
CA PRO A 515 -0.42 21.33 -27.29
C PRO A 515 -1.36 22.11 -26.36
N ALA A 516 -0.83 22.62 -25.23
CA ALA A 516 -1.58 23.42 -24.28
C ALA A 516 -1.93 24.81 -24.83
N GLU A 517 -1.08 25.37 -25.70
CA GLU A 517 -1.22 26.71 -26.27
C GLU A 517 -1.90 26.70 -27.66
N ALA A 518 -2.09 25.52 -28.25
CA ALA A 518 -2.71 25.38 -29.57
C ALA A 518 -4.18 25.80 -29.57
N THR A 519 -4.58 26.50 -30.62
CA THR A 519 -5.98 26.89 -30.84
C THR A 519 -6.85 25.65 -31.15
N GLN A 520 -8.16 25.79 -30.95
CA GLN A 520 -9.09 24.68 -31.21
C GLN A 520 -9.01 24.21 -32.67
N GLU A 521 -8.90 25.15 -33.62
CA GLU A 521 -8.76 24.81 -35.04
C GLU A 521 -7.46 24.03 -35.36
N GLN A 522 -6.34 24.40 -34.71
CA GLN A 522 -5.08 23.68 -34.84
C GLN A 522 -5.15 22.27 -34.26
N LYS A 523 -5.80 22.11 -33.09
CA LYS A 523 -6.04 20.79 -32.48
C LYS A 523 -6.90 19.91 -33.39
N GLU A 524 -7.98 20.45 -33.96
CA GLU A 524 -8.86 19.68 -34.83
C GLU A 524 -8.17 19.31 -36.16
N ALA A 525 -7.38 20.22 -36.73
CA ALA A 525 -6.61 19.94 -37.95
C ALA A 525 -5.56 18.83 -37.68
N ALA A 526 -4.77 18.96 -36.61
CA ALA A 526 -3.79 17.94 -36.21
C ALA A 526 -4.44 16.59 -35.93
N ARG A 527 -5.60 16.58 -35.26
CA ARG A 527 -6.36 15.35 -34.95
C ARG A 527 -6.91 14.69 -36.22
N LYS A 528 -7.35 15.48 -37.23
CA LYS A 528 -7.78 14.94 -38.51
C LYS A 528 -6.62 14.30 -39.26
N GLU A 529 -5.49 15.00 -39.37
CA GLU A 529 -4.27 14.47 -39.98
C GLU A 529 -3.79 13.18 -39.29
N ALA A 530 -3.76 13.18 -37.94
CA ALA A 530 -3.41 12.01 -37.16
C ALA A 530 -4.32 10.82 -37.42
N LYS A 531 -5.63 11.03 -37.52
CA LYS A 531 -6.62 9.97 -37.82
C LYS A 531 -6.37 9.35 -39.23
N GLU A 532 -6.06 10.14 -40.22
CA GLU A 532 -5.76 9.67 -41.58
C GLU A 532 -4.49 8.82 -41.62
N ILE A 533 -3.43 9.27 -40.92
CA ILE A 533 -2.18 8.52 -40.79
C ILE A 533 -2.42 7.20 -40.06
N CYS A 534 -3.05 7.25 -38.88
CA CYS A 534 -3.34 6.05 -38.08
C CYS A 534 -4.21 5.03 -38.85
N ALA A 535 -5.19 5.47 -39.62
CA ALA A 535 -6.03 4.60 -40.44
C ALA A 535 -5.20 3.87 -41.52
N THR A 536 -4.34 4.59 -42.21
CA THR A 536 -3.44 4.01 -43.23
C THR A 536 -2.45 3.02 -42.64
N GLU A 537 -1.82 3.38 -41.50
CA GLU A 537 -0.90 2.48 -40.79
C GLU A 537 -1.63 1.26 -40.24
N ARG A 538 -2.88 1.39 -39.77
CA ARG A 538 -3.71 0.30 -39.28
C ARG A 538 -3.95 -0.77 -40.35
N GLU A 539 -4.27 -0.37 -41.54
CA GLU A 539 -4.44 -1.30 -42.67
C GLU A 539 -3.16 -2.09 -42.94
N ALA A 540 -2.02 -1.38 -43.01
CA ALA A 540 -0.72 -2.00 -43.25
C ALA A 540 -0.33 -2.97 -42.11
N VAL A 541 -0.53 -2.59 -40.86
CA VAL A 541 -0.23 -3.40 -39.68
C VAL A 541 -1.15 -4.62 -39.58
N THR A 542 -2.43 -4.45 -39.92
CA THR A 542 -3.40 -5.56 -39.96
C THR A 542 -3.01 -6.57 -41.01
N ALA A 543 -2.59 -6.13 -42.21
CA ALA A 543 -2.07 -7.00 -43.27
C ALA A 543 -0.77 -7.72 -42.88
N ALA A 544 0.08 -7.10 -42.06
CA ALA A 544 1.30 -7.70 -41.54
C ALA A 544 1.07 -8.69 -40.39
N GLY A 545 -0.19 -8.95 -39.97
CA GLY A 545 -0.53 -9.90 -38.90
C GLY A 545 -0.82 -9.24 -37.54
N GLY A 546 -0.93 -7.91 -37.45
CA GLY A 546 -1.22 -7.17 -36.23
C GLY A 546 -0.01 -7.03 -35.30
N LEU A 547 -0.25 -6.69 -34.04
CA LEU A 547 0.82 -6.57 -33.04
C LEU A 547 1.38 -7.95 -32.66
N CYS A 548 2.70 -8.10 -32.74
CA CYS A 548 3.40 -9.24 -32.17
C CYS A 548 3.87 -8.94 -30.74
N VAL A 549 3.58 -9.83 -29.80
CA VAL A 549 4.09 -9.78 -28.42
C VAL A 549 5.10 -10.90 -28.22
N ILE A 550 6.31 -10.55 -27.84
CA ILE A 550 7.38 -11.49 -27.54
C ILE A 550 7.65 -11.45 -26.04
N GLY A 551 7.44 -12.57 -25.35
CA GLY A 551 7.92 -12.75 -23.96
C GLY A 551 9.31 -13.34 -23.96
N THR A 552 10.25 -12.75 -23.23
CA THR A 552 11.64 -13.22 -23.15
C THR A 552 11.85 -14.24 -22.04
N GLU A 553 10.89 -14.37 -21.14
CA GLU A 553 10.87 -15.30 -20.01
C GLU A 553 9.42 -15.56 -19.61
N ARG A 554 9.17 -16.65 -18.88
CA ARG A 554 7.92 -16.83 -18.16
C ARG A 554 8.00 -16.14 -16.82
N HIS A 555 6.91 -15.49 -16.44
CA HIS A 555 6.77 -14.85 -15.15
C HIS A 555 6.49 -15.88 -14.05
N GLU A 556 6.59 -15.45 -12.80
CA GLU A 556 6.23 -16.28 -11.64
C GLU A 556 4.77 -16.70 -11.62
N SER A 557 3.88 -15.94 -12.25
CA SER A 557 2.45 -16.23 -12.38
C SER A 557 2.03 -16.30 -13.84
N ARG A 558 1.24 -17.34 -14.18
CA ARG A 558 0.59 -17.49 -15.50
C ARG A 558 -0.32 -16.31 -15.84
N ARG A 559 -0.86 -15.66 -14.83
CA ARG A 559 -1.70 -14.47 -14.95
C ARG A 559 -0.94 -13.32 -15.64
N ILE A 560 0.29 -13.06 -15.24
CA ILE A 560 1.14 -12.01 -15.81
C ILE A 560 1.47 -12.33 -17.27
N ASP A 561 1.77 -13.60 -17.60
CA ASP A 561 1.95 -14.04 -18.98
C ASP A 561 0.70 -13.77 -19.83
N ASN A 562 -0.49 -14.06 -19.28
CA ASN A 562 -1.76 -13.80 -19.95
C ASN A 562 -2.05 -12.31 -20.11
N GLN A 563 -1.64 -11.46 -19.16
CA GLN A 563 -1.71 -10.00 -19.32
C GLN A 563 -0.81 -9.49 -20.44
N LEU A 564 0.42 -10.03 -20.53
CA LEU A 564 1.35 -9.70 -21.61
C LEU A 564 0.76 -10.13 -22.96
N ARG A 565 0.28 -11.37 -23.09
CA ARG A 565 -0.42 -11.84 -24.31
C ARG A 565 -1.63 -10.98 -24.65
N GLY A 566 -2.37 -10.53 -23.63
CA GLY A 566 -3.57 -9.67 -23.77
C GLY A 566 -3.29 -8.28 -24.33
N ARG A 567 -2.02 -7.89 -24.51
CA ARG A 567 -1.66 -6.65 -25.20
C ARG A 567 -1.97 -6.71 -26.70
N SER A 568 -2.04 -7.91 -27.27
CA SER A 568 -2.30 -8.18 -28.70
C SER A 568 -3.64 -8.84 -28.91
N GLY A 569 -4.20 -8.70 -30.12
CA GLY A 569 -5.44 -9.37 -30.54
C GLY A 569 -6.71 -8.83 -29.87
N ARG A 570 -6.83 -7.52 -29.66
CA ARG A 570 -7.94 -6.85 -29.00
C ARG A 570 -9.12 -6.64 -29.95
N GLN A 571 -10.35 -6.73 -29.45
CA GLN A 571 -11.59 -6.47 -30.20
C GLN A 571 -11.66 -7.16 -31.60
N GLY A 572 -11.10 -8.39 -31.68
CA GLY A 572 -11.06 -9.18 -32.92
C GLY A 572 -10.03 -8.73 -33.96
N ASP A 573 -9.08 -7.86 -33.58
CA ASP A 573 -7.91 -7.56 -34.40
C ASP A 573 -6.99 -8.80 -34.50
N PRO A 574 -6.23 -8.98 -35.59
CA PRO A 574 -5.17 -10.00 -35.64
C PRO A 574 -4.02 -9.67 -34.69
N GLY A 575 -3.27 -10.69 -34.33
CA GLY A 575 -2.10 -10.54 -33.49
C GLY A 575 -1.40 -11.87 -33.25
N GLN A 576 -0.17 -11.81 -32.79
CA GLN A 576 0.63 -13.01 -32.48
C GLN A 576 1.31 -12.86 -31.14
N THR A 577 1.50 -13.97 -30.43
CA THR A 577 2.31 -14.00 -29.21
C THR A 577 3.26 -15.19 -29.21
N GLN A 578 4.48 -15.01 -28.73
CA GLN A 578 5.47 -16.06 -28.61
C GLN A 578 6.38 -15.84 -27.42
N PHE A 579 6.67 -16.92 -26.68
CA PHE A 579 7.63 -16.88 -25.59
C PHE A 579 8.95 -17.55 -26.00
N TYR A 580 10.05 -16.89 -25.66
CA TYR A 580 11.42 -17.36 -25.82
C TYR A 580 12.00 -17.63 -24.44
N LEU A 581 12.32 -18.86 -24.14
CA LEU A 581 12.73 -19.32 -22.83
C LEU A 581 14.16 -19.89 -22.88
N SER A 582 14.83 -19.90 -21.74
CA SER A 582 16.11 -20.59 -21.56
C SER A 582 16.03 -21.56 -20.37
N LEU A 583 16.78 -22.65 -20.42
CA LEU A 583 16.95 -23.52 -19.25
C LEU A 583 17.70 -22.83 -18.11
N GLU A 584 18.40 -21.74 -18.42
CA GLU A 584 19.12 -20.89 -17.45
C GLU A 584 18.24 -19.78 -16.85
N ASP A 585 16.98 -19.62 -17.27
CA ASP A 585 16.07 -18.62 -16.71
C ASP A 585 15.79 -18.92 -15.23
N ASP A 586 15.66 -17.87 -14.42
CA ASP A 586 15.54 -18.00 -12.95
C ASP A 586 14.38 -18.91 -12.51
N LEU A 587 13.23 -18.81 -13.17
CA LEU A 587 12.09 -19.70 -12.89
C LEU A 587 12.48 -21.19 -13.06
N MET A 588 13.22 -21.49 -14.15
CA MET A 588 13.65 -22.86 -14.44
C MET A 588 14.70 -23.35 -13.47
N ARG A 589 15.66 -22.49 -13.14
CA ARG A 589 16.74 -22.82 -12.20
C ARG A 589 16.24 -23.07 -10.79
N ARG A 590 15.28 -22.27 -10.30
CA ARG A 590 14.77 -22.37 -8.92
C ARG A 590 13.69 -23.43 -8.75
N PHE A 591 12.82 -23.62 -9.72
CA PHE A 591 11.61 -24.44 -9.59
C PHE A 591 11.49 -25.60 -10.59
N GLY A 592 12.39 -25.70 -11.57
CA GLY A 592 12.36 -26.74 -12.60
C GLY A 592 12.66 -28.16 -12.10
N GLY A 593 13.49 -28.26 -11.04
CA GLY A 593 13.89 -29.54 -10.42
C GLY A 593 14.64 -30.50 -11.34
N ASP A 594 14.92 -31.70 -10.84
CA ASP A 594 15.75 -32.76 -11.51
C ASP A 594 15.30 -33.07 -12.95
N ARG A 595 14.04 -32.85 -13.29
CA ARG A 595 13.49 -33.10 -14.63
C ARG A 595 14.03 -32.13 -15.68
N MET A 596 14.28 -30.88 -15.29
CA MET A 596 14.87 -29.86 -16.18
C MET A 596 16.37 -30.14 -16.38
N ASP A 597 17.07 -30.60 -15.33
CA ASP A 597 18.46 -31.06 -15.45
C ASP A 597 18.58 -32.24 -16.42
N GLY A 598 17.58 -33.12 -16.40
CA GLY A 598 17.46 -34.24 -17.36
C GLY A 598 17.29 -33.76 -18.82
N VAL A 599 16.54 -32.69 -19.06
CA VAL A 599 16.38 -32.05 -20.39
C VAL A 599 17.69 -31.40 -20.81
N ALA A 600 18.37 -30.67 -19.93
CA ALA A 600 19.67 -30.05 -20.21
C ALA A 600 20.73 -31.11 -20.55
N ALA A 601 20.81 -32.19 -19.76
CA ALA A 601 21.73 -33.32 -20.01
C ALA A 601 21.42 -34.02 -21.33
N MET A 602 20.14 -34.18 -21.70
CA MET A 602 19.73 -34.73 -22.99
C MET A 602 20.21 -33.84 -24.16
N MET A 603 20.03 -32.51 -24.07
CA MET A 603 20.51 -31.58 -25.10
C MET A 603 22.02 -31.68 -25.29
N GLN A 604 22.76 -31.75 -24.18
CA GLN A 604 24.21 -31.89 -24.18
C GLN A 604 24.66 -33.23 -24.79
N ARG A 605 23.95 -34.30 -24.47
CA ARG A 605 24.26 -35.66 -24.97
C ARG A 605 24.02 -35.80 -26.46
N TYR A 606 23.02 -35.09 -27.02
CA TYR A 606 22.73 -35.13 -28.47
C TYR A 606 23.47 -34.03 -29.25
N GLU A 607 24.39 -33.26 -28.58
CA GLU A 607 25.19 -32.20 -29.19
C GLU A 607 24.34 -31.23 -30.02
N LEU A 608 23.12 -30.91 -29.51
CA LEU A 608 22.24 -29.97 -30.21
C LEU A 608 22.88 -28.56 -30.24
N PRO A 609 22.88 -27.88 -31.40
CA PRO A 609 23.38 -26.51 -31.49
C PRO A 609 22.64 -25.59 -30.53
N ASP A 610 23.36 -24.65 -29.90
CA ASP A 610 22.77 -23.74 -28.92
C ASP A 610 21.67 -22.83 -29.50
N ASP A 611 21.75 -22.55 -30.79
CA ASP A 611 20.81 -21.70 -31.53
C ASP A 611 19.55 -22.46 -32.00
N MET A 612 19.46 -23.78 -31.75
CA MET A 612 18.32 -24.61 -32.12
C MET A 612 17.31 -24.73 -30.96
N PRO A 613 16.08 -24.17 -31.12
CA PRO A 613 15.09 -24.26 -30.06
C PRO A 613 14.47 -25.66 -29.94
N ILE A 614 14.18 -26.05 -28.71
CA ILE A 614 13.36 -27.25 -28.43
C ILE A 614 11.88 -26.82 -28.53
N LYS A 615 11.13 -27.47 -29.41
CA LYS A 615 9.68 -27.38 -29.51
C LYS A 615 9.08 -28.68 -28.97
N ALA A 616 9.06 -28.83 -27.64
CA ALA A 616 8.53 -30.02 -27.00
C ALA A 616 7.42 -29.65 -26.01
N LYS A 617 6.20 -30.12 -26.26
CA LYS A 617 5.05 -29.97 -25.33
C LYS A 617 5.34 -30.46 -23.91
N ILE A 618 6.32 -31.34 -23.73
CA ILE A 618 6.76 -31.80 -22.41
C ILE A 618 7.44 -30.67 -21.66
N VAL A 619 8.28 -29.86 -22.33
CA VAL A 619 8.98 -28.73 -21.70
C VAL A 619 7.98 -27.64 -21.31
N THR A 620 7.03 -27.30 -22.18
CA THR A 620 5.95 -26.35 -21.84
C THR A 620 5.19 -26.78 -20.59
N LYS A 621 4.84 -28.08 -20.46
CA LYS A 621 4.19 -28.61 -19.25
C LYS A 621 5.07 -28.56 -17.99
N LEU A 622 6.38 -28.71 -18.13
CA LEU A 622 7.31 -28.59 -17.00
C LEU A 622 7.37 -27.14 -16.52
N VAL A 623 7.39 -26.19 -17.45
CA VAL A 623 7.35 -24.77 -17.16
C VAL A 623 6.04 -24.37 -16.46
N GLU A 624 4.89 -24.79 -16.99
CA GLU A 624 3.59 -24.60 -16.35
C GLU A 624 3.55 -25.20 -14.94
N GLY A 625 4.17 -26.37 -14.74
CA GLY A 625 4.29 -27.02 -13.43
C GLY A 625 5.17 -26.23 -12.46
N ALA A 626 6.24 -25.59 -12.95
CA ALA A 626 7.07 -24.70 -12.13
C ALA A 626 6.30 -23.45 -11.71
N GLN A 627 5.60 -22.80 -12.64
CA GLN A 627 4.75 -21.64 -12.35
C GLN A 627 3.68 -21.97 -11.29
N HIS A 628 3.02 -23.12 -11.42
CA HIS A 628 2.00 -23.55 -10.46
C HIS A 628 2.56 -23.70 -9.04
N LYS A 629 3.78 -24.26 -8.91
CA LYS A 629 4.44 -24.34 -7.59
C LYS A 629 4.73 -22.96 -7.01
N VAL A 630 5.17 -22.00 -7.83
CA VAL A 630 5.43 -20.63 -7.37
C VAL A 630 4.13 -19.95 -6.95
N GLU A 631 3.06 -20.11 -7.73
CA GLU A 631 1.72 -19.59 -7.40
C GLU A 631 1.24 -20.16 -6.05
N GLU A 632 1.39 -21.47 -5.81
CA GLU A 632 1.03 -22.12 -4.54
C GLU A 632 1.85 -21.57 -3.35
N VAL A 633 3.17 -21.40 -3.51
CA VAL A 633 4.04 -20.84 -2.47
C VAL A 633 3.67 -19.40 -2.17
N ASN A 634 3.46 -18.59 -3.21
CA ASN A 634 3.07 -17.19 -3.04
C ASN A 634 1.69 -17.06 -2.37
N PHE A 635 0.74 -17.92 -2.73
CA PHE A 635 -0.57 -17.97 -2.05
C PHE A 635 -0.43 -18.33 -0.58
N ALA A 636 0.37 -19.38 -0.27
CA ALA A 636 0.61 -19.76 1.12
C ALA A 636 1.27 -18.63 1.93
N MET A 637 2.20 -17.88 1.34
CA MET A 637 2.81 -16.71 1.98
C MET A 637 1.77 -15.61 2.28
N ARG A 638 0.93 -15.25 1.28
CA ARG A 638 -0.12 -14.23 1.48
C ARG A 638 -1.15 -14.66 2.53
N LYS A 639 -1.52 -15.94 2.51
CA LYS A 639 -2.43 -16.51 3.52
C LYS A 639 -1.80 -16.45 4.92
N ASN A 640 -0.54 -16.80 5.05
CA ASN A 640 0.17 -16.72 6.32
C ASN A 640 0.20 -15.27 6.85
N VAL A 641 0.49 -14.28 5.99
CA VAL A 641 0.44 -12.87 6.38
C VAL A 641 -0.96 -12.48 6.88
N LEU A 642 -2.02 -12.92 6.19
CA LEU A 642 -3.39 -12.66 6.59
C LEU A 642 -3.74 -13.34 7.92
N ASP A 643 -3.40 -14.62 8.09
CA ASP A 643 -3.73 -15.40 9.31
C ASP A 643 -3.13 -14.76 10.59
N TYR A 644 -1.95 -14.15 10.48
CA TYR A 644 -1.34 -13.37 11.57
C TYR A 644 -1.97 -11.98 11.73
N ASP A 645 -2.25 -11.28 10.62
CA ASP A 645 -2.87 -9.94 10.69
C ASP A 645 -4.34 -9.99 11.11
N ASP A 646 -5.05 -11.09 10.92
CA ASP A 646 -6.44 -11.27 11.39
C ASP A 646 -6.55 -11.14 12.90
N VAL A 647 -5.53 -11.58 13.65
CA VAL A 647 -5.48 -11.40 15.10
C VAL A 647 -5.40 -9.92 15.43
N MET A 648 -4.43 -9.25 14.80
CA MET A 648 -4.25 -7.80 14.96
C MET A 648 -5.47 -7.01 14.48
N ASN A 649 -6.13 -7.47 13.41
CA ASN A 649 -7.29 -6.77 12.86
C ASN A 649 -8.49 -6.77 13.82
N LYS A 650 -8.75 -7.89 14.49
CA LYS A 650 -9.80 -7.96 15.52
C LYS A 650 -9.52 -6.99 16.67
N GLN A 651 -8.29 -6.95 17.13
CA GLN A 651 -7.86 -6.04 18.20
C GLN A 651 -7.92 -4.58 17.73
N ARG A 652 -7.46 -4.29 16.50
CA ARG A 652 -7.56 -2.97 15.87
C ARG A 652 -9.00 -2.49 15.79
N GLN A 653 -9.93 -3.34 15.37
CA GLN A 653 -11.35 -3.00 15.32
C GLN A 653 -11.90 -2.61 16.68
N VAL A 654 -11.52 -3.32 17.75
CA VAL A 654 -11.95 -2.99 19.12
C VAL A 654 -11.39 -1.64 19.55
N ILE A 655 -10.08 -1.43 19.41
CA ILE A 655 -9.42 -0.18 19.81
C ILE A 655 -9.93 1.02 18.99
N TYR A 656 -10.06 0.87 17.68
CA TYR A 656 -10.54 1.96 16.82
C TYR A 656 -12.03 2.27 17.04
N ALA A 657 -12.85 1.26 17.34
CA ALA A 657 -14.26 1.47 17.70
C ALA A 657 -14.38 2.26 19.02
N GLU A 658 -13.59 1.90 20.03
CA GLU A 658 -13.54 2.60 21.32
C GLU A 658 -13.03 4.04 21.15
N ARG A 659 -11.94 4.20 20.40
CA ARG A 659 -11.38 5.51 20.07
C ARG A 659 -12.39 6.41 19.34
N ASN A 660 -13.16 5.84 18.41
CA ASN A 660 -14.16 6.57 17.65
C ASN A 660 -15.35 7.01 18.52
N LYS A 661 -15.80 6.17 19.49
CA LYS A 661 -16.84 6.57 20.46
C LYS A 661 -16.40 7.78 21.28
N ILE A 662 -15.16 7.77 21.77
CA ILE A 662 -14.58 8.87 22.54
C ILE A 662 -14.46 10.14 21.69
N LEU A 663 -13.97 9.99 20.45
CA LEU A 663 -13.80 11.09 19.51
C LEU A 663 -15.15 11.74 19.14
N ASP A 664 -16.20 10.94 18.98
CA ASP A 664 -17.57 11.43 18.70
C ASP A 664 -18.27 12.01 19.94
N GLY A 665 -17.65 11.91 21.12
CA GLY A 665 -18.17 12.45 22.39
C GLY A 665 -19.43 11.75 22.89
N LYS A 666 -19.74 10.54 22.37
CA LYS A 666 -20.89 9.75 22.78
C LYS A 666 -20.56 8.98 24.06
N ASP A 667 -21.43 9.12 25.06
CA ASP A 667 -21.46 8.33 26.28
C ASP A 667 -20.13 8.29 27.08
N LEU A 668 -19.28 9.31 26.93
CA LEU A 668 -17.94 9.35 27.54
C LEU A 668 -18.00 9.25 29.08
N MET A 669 -18.98 9.89 29.74
CA MET A 669 -19.10 9.86 31.19
C MET A 669 -19.53 8.46 31.68
N GLU A 670 -20.46 7.81 30.98
CA GLU A 670 -20.87 6.42 31.25
C GLU A 670 -19.71 5.43 31.04
N LEU A 671 -18.88 5.69 30.00
CA LEU A 671 -17.66 4.92 29.77
C LEU A 671 -16.69 5.07 30.95
N ILE A 672 -16.49 6.29 31.48
CA ILE A 672 -15.60 6.52 32.61
C ILE A 672 -16.10 5.81 33.88
N GLU A 673 -17.42 5.82 34.14
CA GLU A 673 -18.01 5.07 35.26
C GLU A 673 -17.75 3.57 35.10
N THR A 674 -17.98 3.02 33.89
CA THR A 674 -17.72 1.61 33.57
C THR A 674 -16.24 1.25 33.74
N VAL A 675 -15.33 2.09 33.23
CA VAL A 675 -13.88 1.91 33.34
C VAL A 675 -13.44 1.96 34.81
N THR A 676 -14.00 2.88 35.60
CA THR A 676 -13.71 2.99 37.03
C THR A 676 -14.12 1.70 37.76
N ALA A 677 -15.36 1.24 37.56
CA ALA A 677 -15.88 0.04 38.20
C ALA A 677 -15.09 -1.21 37.81
N SER A 678 -14.82 -1.40 36.53
CA SER A 678 -14.08 -2.58 36.03
C SER A 678 -12.61 -2.58 36.52
N THR A 679 -11.97 -1.41 36.59
CA THR A 679 -10.58 -1.30 37.03
C THR A 679 -10.47 -1.56 38.52
N THR A 680 -11.34 -0.97 39.32
CA THR A 680 -11.35 -1.17 40.79
C THR A 680 -11.71 -2.60 41.16
N GLN A 681 -12.69 -3.23 40.48
CA GLN A 681 -13.03 -4.63 40.68
C GLN A 681 -11.80 -5.53 40.45
N ARG A 682 -11.16 -5.39 39.28
CA ARG A 682 -9.96 -6.18 38.92
C ARG A 682 -8.85 -6.04 39.96
N VAL A 683 -8.60 -4.83 40.39
CA VAL A 683 -7.53 -4.56 41.37
C VAL A 683 -7.89 -5.10 42.76
N CYS A 684 -9.15 -4.98 43.18
CA CYS A 684 -9.60 -5.63 44.41
C CYS A 684 -9.45 -7.16 44.33
N GLU A 685 -9.81 -7.79 43.20
CA GLU A 685 -9.61 -9.22 42.98
C GLU A 685 -8.12 -9.64 43.03
N GLU A 686 -7.21 -8.76 42.57
CA GLU A 686 -5.77 -9.00 42.56
C GLU A 686 -5.14 -8.93 43.98
N PHE A 687 -5.46 -7.87 44.75
CA PHE A 687 -4.90 -7.67 46.09
C PHE A 687 -5.64 -8.45 47.19
N CYS A 688 -6.91 -8.77 46.98
CA CYS A 688 -7.78 -9.45 47.93
C CYS A 688 -8.13 -10.87 47.50
N TYR A 689 -7.13 -11.63 47.03
CA TYR A 689 -7.31 -13.03 46.63
C TYR A 689 -7.28 -13.97 47.86
N GLY A 690 -8.15 -14.98 47.91
CA GLY A 690 -8.17 -15.96 48.97
C GLY A 690 -8.97 -15.56 50.19
N ASP A 691 -8.61 -16.08 51.38
CA ASP A 691 -9.29 -15.75 52.63
C ASP A 691 -8.86 -14.34 53.13
N ALA A 692 -9.71 -13.66 53.89
CA ALA A 692 -9.50 -12.24 54.27
C ALA A 692 -8.19 -11.97 55.04
N ASP A 693 -7.64 -12.96 55.69
CA ASP A 693 -6.35 -12.90 56.38
C ASP A 693 -5.13 -13.00 55.42
N GLU A 694 -5.36 -13.32 54.15
CA GLU A 694 -4.34 -13.36 53.10
C GLU A 694 -4.34 -12.12 52.22
N TRP A 695 -5.25 -11.16 52.44
CA TRP A 695 -5.38 -9.95 51.64
C TRP A 695 -4.23 -8.97 51.82
N ASP A 696 -3.70 -8.45 50.70
CA ASP A 696 -2.67 -7.40 50.71
C ASP A 696 -3.31 -5.99 50.73
N LEU A 697 -3.89 -5.63 51.87
CA LEU A 697 -4.55 -4.33 52.07
C LEU A 697 -3.52 -3.17 51.99
N GLU A 698 -2.28 -3.39 52.40
CA GLU A 698 -1.21 -2.37 52.29
C GLU A 698 -0.85 -2.08 50.82
N GLY A 699 -0.81 -3.12 49.98
CA GLY A 699 -0.67 -3.00 48.53
C GLY A 699 -1.83 -2.24 47.87
N LEU A 700 -3.06 -2.55 48.25
CA LEU A 700 -4.26 -1.85 47.79
C LEU A 700 -4.28 -0.36 48.17
N GLU A 701 -3.92 -0.01 49.42
CA GLU A 701 -3.81 1.38 49.88
C GLU A 701 -2.73 2.15 49.10
N LYS A 702 -1.60 1.53 48.87
CA LYS A 702 -0.54 2.10 48.06
C LYS A 702 -0.99 2.35 46.62
N TRP A 703 -1.64 1.38 46.00
CA TRP A 703 -2.20 1.54 44.64
C TRP A 703 -3.21 2.69 44.58
N LEU A 704 -4.15 2.77 45.53
CA LEU A 704 -5.12 3.87 45.60
C LEU A 704 -4.44 5.24 45.77
N THR A 705 -3.38 5.33 46.60
CA THR A 705 -2.58 6.55 46.73
C THR A 705 -1.89 6.92 45.44
N GLU A 706 -1.34 5.96 44.73
CA GLU A 706 -0.69 6.17 43.45
C GLU A 706 -1.71 6.57 42.36
N LEU A 707 -2.90 5.98 42.37
CA LEU A 707 -3.96 6.29 41.41
C LEU A 707 -4.52 7.70 41.61
N THR A 708 -4.92 8.03 42.86
CA THR A 708 -5.69 9.23 43.17
C THR A 708 -4.84 10.43 43.59
N GLY A 709 -3.60 10.19 44.10
CA GLY A 709 -2.75 11.18 44.72
C GLY A 709 -3.24 11.63 46.09
N LYS A 710 -4.23 10.94 46.68
CA LYS A 710 -4.77 11.23 48.03
C LYS A 710 -4.14 10.31 49.07
N THR A 711 -3.99 10.80 50.29
CA THR A 711 -3.50 10.06 51.45
C THR A 711 -4.57 9.79 52.51
N ASP A 712 -5.75 10.43 52.38
CA ASP A 712 -6.93 10.24 53.24
C ASP A 712 -7.82 9.14 52.60
N LEU A 713 -7.35 7.90 52.72
CA LEU A 713 -8.02 6.72 52.18
C LEU A 713 -9.14 6.21 53.10
N PRO A 714 -10.11 5.45 52.60
CA PRO A 714 -11.03 4.66 53.45
C PRO A 714 -10.24 3.69 54.31
N GLU A 715 -10.72 3.44 55.52
CA GLU A 715 -10.14 2.42 56.42
C GLU A 715 -10.59 1.03 55.97
N PHE A 716 -9.69 0.17 55.58
CA PHE A 716 -9.94 -1.24 55.23
C PHE A 716 -9.49 -2.14 56.40
N THR A 717 -10.28 -3.12 56.72
CA THR A 717 -10.00 -4.11 57.78
C THR A 717 -10.30 -5.53 57.27
N GLU A 718 -9.66 -6.50 57.89
CA GLU A 718 -9.88 -7.94 57.59
C GLU A 718 -11.30 -8.41 57.87
N ASP A 719 -12.10 -7.64 58.66
CA ASP A 719 -13.49 -7.89 58.94
C ASP A 719 -14.44 -7.39 57.83
N THR A 720 -13.94 -6.62 56.88
CA THR A 720 -14.71 -6.07 55.76
C THR A 720 -15.03 -7.20 54.73
N LYS A 721 -16.27 -7.31 54.27
CA LYS A 721 -16.61 -8.26 53.20
C LYS A 721 -16.05 -7.77 51.87
N PHE A 722 -15.64 -8.70 50.98
CA PHE A 722 -15.07 -8.37 49.70
C PHE A 722 -15.96 -7.43 48.86
N GLU A 723 -17.29 -7.72 48.79
CA GLU A 723 -18.21 -6.89 48.03
C GLU A 723 -18.31 -5.45 48.59
N GLN A 724 -18.24 -5.29 49.92
CA GLN A 724 -18.23 -3.97 50.53
C GLN A 724 -16.93 -3.21 50.30
N LEU A 725 -15.78 -3.92 50.32
CA LEU A 725 -14.48 -3.33 50.02
C LEU A 725 -14.45 -2.84 48.58
N GLU A 726 -14.91 -3.64 47.62
CA GLU A 726 -15.04 -3.28 46.21
C GLU A 726 -15.93 -2.02 46.02
N GLU A 727 -17.11 -2.00 46.68
CA GLU A 727 -18.00 -0.83 46.64
C GLU A 727 -17.35 0.41 47.23
N ASP A 728 -16.63 0.33 48.37
CA ASP A 728 -15.97 1.43 49.03
C ASP A 728 -14.79 1.97 48.19
N VAL A 729 -14.00 1.09 47.58
CA VAL A 729 -12.91 1.44 46.68
C VAL A 729 -13.44 2.17 45.43
N THR A 730 -14.47 1.60 44.79
CA THR A 730 -15.11 2.20 43.60
C THR A 730 -15.74 3.55 43.93
N ALA A 731 -16.48 3.66 45.05
CA ALA A 731 -17.07 4.90 45.47
C ALA A 731 -16.00 6.00 45.78
N PHE A 732 -14.87 5.60 46.36
CA PHE A 732 -13.77 6.54 46.65
C PHE A 732 -13.14 7.10 45.35
N VAL A 733 -12.86 6.25 44.37
CA VAL A 733 -12.31 6.67 43.09
C VAL A 733 -13.31 7.54 42.34
N GLN A 734 -14.59 7.14 42.28
CA GLN A 734 -15.66 7.92 41.64
C GLN A 734 -15.84 9.29 42.33
N LYS A 735 -15.90 9.34 43.63
CA LYS A 735 -15.97 10.60 44.40
C LYS A 735 -14.81 11.52 44.09
N THR A 736 -13.61 10.97 43.95
CA THR A 736 -12.42 11.76 43.60
C THR A 736 -12.54 12.37 42.18
N PHE A 737 -13.10 11.63 41.25
CA PHE A 737 -13.41 12.12 39.92
C PHE A 737 -14.49 13.22 39.94
N ASP A 738 -15.57 13.01 40.69
CA ASP A 738 -16.67 13.95 40.82
C ASP A 738 -16.27 15.28 41.48
N GLU A 739 -15.45 15.23 42.54
CA GLU A 739 -14.88 16.43 43.20
C GLU A 739 -14.06 17.24 42.19
N LYS A 740 -13.31 16.57 41.30
CA LYS A 740 -12.52 17.22 40.25
C LYS A 740 -13.42 17.80 39.16
N THR A 741 -14.45 17.09 38.76
CA THR A 741 -15.47 17.56 37.82
C THR A 741 -16.19 18.80 38.34
N GLN A 742 -16.56 18.85 39.62
CA GLN A 742 -17.13 20.02 40.26
C GLN A 742 -16.18 21.23 40.25
N LYS A 743 -14.89 21.00 40.46
CA LYS A 743 -13.85 22.04 40.48
C LYS A 743 -13.57 22.64 39.10
N LEU A 744 -13.58 21.85 38.06
CA LEU A 744 -13.24 22.25 36.68
C LEU A 744 -14.46 22.65 35.84
N GLY A 745 -15.62 22.14 36.19
CA GLY A 745 -16.83 22.18 35.37
C GLY A 745 -16.96 20.99 34.41
N GLU A 746 -18.19 20.54 34.22
CA GLU A 746 -18.50 19.30 33.48
C GLU A 746 -18.02 19.32 32.01
N GLU A 747 -18.20 20.45 31.31
CA GLU A 747 -17.81 20.61 29.92
C GLU A 747 -16.28 20.51 29.73
N VAL A 748 -15.53 21.24 30.60
CA VAL A 748 -14.06 21.20 30.59
C VAL A 748 -13.54 19.80 30.93
N MET A 749 -14.17 19.15 31.92
CA MET A 749 -13.80 17.81 32.35
C MET A 749 -14.04 16.78 31.24
N ARG A 750 -15.14 16.89 30.51
CA ARG A 750 -15.44 16.03 29.36
C ARG A 750 -14.43 16.18 28.24
N GLU A 751 -14.09 17.43 27.86
CA GLU A 751 -13.07 17.68 26.85
C GLU A 751 -11.70 17.16 27.26
N LEU A 752 -11.32 17.39 28.53
CA LEU A 752 -10.07 16.91 29.10
C LEU A 752 -9.99 15.38 29.14
N ALA A 753 -11.05 14.73 29.57
CA ALA A 753 -11.14 13.28 29.65
C ALA A 753 -11.02 12.66 28.24
N ALA A 754 -11.71 13.23 27.25
CA ALA A 754 -11.56 12.79 25.85
C ALA A 754 -10.13 12.91 25.35
N GLN A 755 -9.46 14.04 25.58
CA GLN A 755 -8.08 14.26 25.15
C GLN A 755 -7.10 13.31 25.85
N VAL A 756 -7.26 13.10 27.16
CA VAL A 756 -6.41 12.19 27.94
C VAL A 756 -6.59 10.76 27.45
N MET A 757 -7.84 10.30 27.31
CA MET A 757 -8.14 8.94 26.89
C MET A 757 -7.62 8.66 25.46
N LEU A 758 -7.85 9.56 24.49
CA LEU A 758 -7.31 9.43 23.15
C LEU A 758 -5.78 9.33 23.16
N ARG A 759 -5.11 10.16 23.96
CA ARG A 759 -3.65 10.12 24.06
C ARG A 759 -3.13 8.83 24.69
N VAL A 760 -3.79 8.32 25.70
CA VAL A 760 -3.41 7.06 26.36
C VAL A 760 -3.60 5.90 25.38
N ILE A 761 -4.77 5.83 24.72
CA ILE A 761 -5.05 4.82 23.69
C ILE A 761 -3.96 4.84 22.62
N ASP A 762 -3.69 6.01 22.02
CA ASP A 762 -2.72 6.12 20.92
C ASP A 762 -1.31 5.71 21.37
N THR A 763 -0.89 6.14 22.57
CA THR A 763 0.46 5.80 23.10
C THR A 763 0.60 4.31 23.38
N ARG A 764 -0.40 3.71 24.03
CA ARG A 764 -0.37 2.29 24.41
C ARG A 764 -0.54 1.38 23.19
N TRP A 765 -1.41 1.77 22.25
CA TRP A 765 -1.60 1.03 21.00
C TRP A 765 -0.34 1.01 20.14
N MET A 766 0.37 2.14 19.99
CA MET A 766 1.63 2.19 19.25
C MET A 766 2.72 1.31 19.90
N ALA A 767 2.82 1.30 21.22
CA ALA A 767 3.75 0.42 21.94
C ALA A 767 3.39 -1.06 21.71
N TYR A 768 2.08 -1.37 21.78
CA TYR A 768 1.57 -2.72 21.56
C TYR A 768 1.81 -3.23 20.13
N LEU A 769 1.67 -2.38 19.10
CA LEU A 769 2.01 -2.76 17.73
C LEU A 769 3.47 -3.23 17.61
N GLN A 770 4.38 -2.54 18.28
CA GLN A 770 5.80 -2.91 18.31
C GLN A 770 6.04 -4.23 19.07
N GLU A 771 5.39 -4.43 20.19
CA GLU A 771 5.43 -5.69 20.95
C GLU A 771 4.97 -6.87 20.11
N MET A 772 3.85 -6.70 19.38
CA MET A 772 3.29 -7.73 18.50
C MET A 772 4.18 -8.02 17.28
N ASP A 773 4.92 -7.03 16.77
CA ASP A 773 5.91 -7.26 15.72
C ASP A 773 7.07 -8.13 16.24
N TYR A 774 7.53 -7.90 17.47
CA TYR A 774 8.54 -8.75 18.11
C TYR A 774 8.03 -10.17 18.39
N LEU A 775 6.81 -10.30 18.90
CA LEU A 775 6.18 -11.60 19.12
C LEU A 775 6.10 -12.39 17.82
N LYS A 776 5.62 -11.76 16.73
CA LYS A 776 5.51 -12.38 15.41
C LYS A 776 6.86 -12.87 14.87
N THR A 777 7.93 -12.12 15.09
CA THR A 777 9.28 -12.48 14.66
C THR A 777 9.81 -13.69 15.44
N GLY A 778 9.54 -13.77 16.74
CA GLY A 778 10.03 -14.83 17.63
C GLY A 778 9.20 -16.12 17.63
N ILE A 779 7.90 -16.01 17.33
CA ILE A 779 6.94 -17.13 17.52
C ILE A 779 7.25 -18.36 16.67
N GLY A 780 7.90 -18.19 15.52
CA GLY A 780 8.31 -19.29 14.64
C GLY A 780 9.22 -20.32 15.32
N LEU A 781 9.97 -19.91 16.34
CA LEU A 781 10.84 -20.80 17.13
C LEU A 781 10.03 -21.81 17.95
N ARG A 782 8.77 -21.53 18.29
CA ARG A 782 7.87 -22.46 18.99
C ARG A 782 7.60 -23.75 18.20
N GLY A 783 7.73 -23.67 16.86
CA GLY A 783 7.62 -24.82 15.95
C GLY A 783 8.65 -25.91 16.25
N PHE A 784 9.83 -25.59 16.75
CA PHE A 784 10.83 -26.59 17.19
C PHE A 784 10.35 -27.39 18.41
N GLY A 785 9.49 -26.79 19.26
CA GLY A 785 8.83 -27.45 20.38
C GLY A 785 7.57 -28.26 19.99
N GLN A 786 7.32 -28.49 18.68
CA GLN A 786 6.14 -29.20 18.16
C GLN A 786 4.80 -28.49 18.48
N ARG A 787 4.84 -27.16 18.74
CA ARG A 787 3.65 -26.33 18.90
C ARG A 787 3.36 -25.61 17.59
N ASP A 788 2.07 -25.42 17.32
CA ASP A 788 1.66 -24.64 16.14
C ASP A 788 1.93 -23.14 16.41
N PRO A 789 2.84 -22.50 15.67
CA PRO A 789 3.18 -21.10 15.92
C PRO A 789 2.00 -20.13 15.83
N LEU A 790 1.02 -20.39 14.97
CA LEU A 790 -0.17 -19.54 14.83
C LEU A 790 -1.11 -19.65 16.05
N VAL A 791 -1.23 -20.85 16.61
CA VAL A 791 -2.04 -21.07 17.82
C VAL A 791 -1.40 -20.39 19.03
N GLU A 792 -0.08 -20.55 19.19
CA GLU A 792 0.69 -19.90 20.25
C GLU A 792 0.59 -18.36 20.11
N TYR A 793 0.78 -17.85 18.89
CA TYR A 793 0.62 -16.42 18.61
C TYR A 793 -0.75 -15.89 19.00
N LYS A 794 -1.84 -16.61 18.68
CA LYS A 794 -3.20 -16.22 19.06
C LYS A 794 -3.38 -16.17 20.57
N THR A 795 -2.79 -17.11 21.29
CA THR A 795 -2.91 -17.20 22.77
C THR A 795 -2.13 -16.06 23.43
N GLU A 796 -0.84 -15.91 23.09
CA GLU A 796 0.01 -14.84 23.63
C GLU A 796 -0.52 -13.44 23.26
N ALA A 797 -1.02 -13.25 22.01
CA ALA A 797 -1.64 -12.01 21.58
C ALA A 797 -2.93 -11.67 22.34
N TYR A 798 -3.73 -12.67 22.73
CA TYR A 798 -4.93 -12.44 23.55
C TYR A 798 -4.56 -11.99 24.96
N GLU A 799 -3.60 -12.64 25.59
CA GLU A 799 -3.11 -12.27 26.93
C GLU A 799 -2.51 -10.86 26.93
N ALA A 800 -1.63 -10.56 25.97
CA ALA A 800 -1.03 -9.24 25.79
C ALA A 800 -2.07 -8.14 25.53
N PHE A 801 -3.11 -8.44 24.71
CA PHE A 801 -4.19 -7.49 24.45
C PHE A 801 -5.04 -7.21 25.70
N THR A 802 -5.32 -8.24 26.51
CA THR A 802 -6.03 -8.07 27.78
C THR A 802 -5.25 -7.17 28.72
N LEU A 803 -3.93 -7.38 28.81
CA LEU A 803 -3.04 -6.54 29.60
C LEU A 803 -3.00 -5.10 29.07
N LEU A 804 -2.93 -4.92 27.73
CA LEU A 804 -3.02 -3.60 27.10
C LEU A 804 -4.27 -2.83 27.53
N VAL A 805 -5.45 -3.44 27.44
CA VAL A 805 -6.71 -2.78 27.77
C VAL A 805 -6.77 -2.41 29.24
N ASN A 806 -6.37 -3.33 30.13
CA ASN A 806 -6.33 -3.08 31.58
C ASN A 806 -5.38 -1.92 31.93
N THR A 807 -4.16 -1.96 31.41
CA THR A 807 -3.16 -0.91 31.65
C THR A 807 -3.60 0.44 31.06
N MET A 808 -4.25 0.43 29.88
CA MET A 808 -4.76 1.64 29.23
C MET A 808 -5.82 2.34 30.12
N TYR A 809 -6.75 1.59 30.70
CA TYR A 809 -7.77 2.16 31.57
C TYR A 809 -7.19 2.65 32.91
N GLU A 810 -6.26 1.92 33.49
CA GLU A 810 -5.57 2.34 34.70
C GLU A 810 -4.73 3.61 34.48
N ASP A 811 -4.00 3.70 33.37
CA ASP A 811 -3.24 4.90 33.03
C ASP A 811 -4.14 6.11 32.77
N PHE A 812 -5.31 5.87 32.16
CA PHE A 812 -6.32 6.93 31.98
C PHE A 812 -6.77 7.46 33.34
N LEU A 813 -7.21 6.57 34.25
CA LEU A 813 -7.68 6.98 35.60
C LEU A 813 -6.57 7.69 36.36
N ARG A 814 -5.35 7.12 36.40
CA ARG A 814 -4.19 7.73 37.06
C ARG A 814 -3.89 9.13 36.50
N THR A 815 -3.96 9.27 35.18
CA THR A 815 -3.66 10.57 34.53
C THR A 815 -4.77 11.58 34.83
N ILE A 816 -6.05 11.22 34.62
CA ILE A 816 -7.16 12.15 34.76
C ILE A 816 -7.37 12.59 36.21
N LEU A 817 -7.15 11.70 37.16
CA LEU A 817 -7.31 11.99 38.59
C LEU A 817 -6.17 12.89 39.13
N ARG A 818 -4.97 12.78 38.60
CA ARG A 818 -3.78 13.54 39.07
C ARG A 818 -3.47 14.81 38.27
N LEU A 819 -4.03 14.96 37.08
CA LEU A 819 -3.71 16.08 36.17
C LEU A 819 -4.15 17.43 36.78
N GLU A 820 -3.25 18.39 36.86
CA GLU A 820 -3.53 19.78 37.24
C GLU A 820 -3.44 20.73 36.04
N LEU A 821 -4.42 21.59 35.85
CA LEU A 821 -4.41 22.57 34.74
C LEU A 821 -3.47 23.72 35.06
N VAL A 822 -2.37 23.82 34.32
CA VAL A 822 -1.46 24.97 34.34
C VAL A 822 -1.72 25.81 33.10
N ASN A 823 -2.11 27.08 33.27
CA ASN A 823 -2.32 28.02 32.18
C ASN A 823 -0.98 28.29 31.44
N ARG A 824 -0.72 27.54 30.36
CA ARG A 824 0.36 27.82 29.39
C ARG A 824 -0.25 28.15 28.01
N PRO A 825 0.25 29.15 27.27
CA PRO A 825 -0.24 29.43 25.92
C PRO A 825 0.01 28.21 25.00
N ARG A 826 -1.03 27.80 24.28
CA ARG A 826 -1.03 26.67 23.30
C ARG A 826 0.09 26.84 22.28
N GLN A 827 0.98 25.89 22.19
CA GLN A 827 1.84 25.67 21.01
C GLN A 827 1.17 24.61 20.13
N ASN A 828 0.93 24.96 18.87
CA ASN A 828 0.40 24.04 17.86
C ASN A 828 1.46 22.98 17.49
N THR A 829 1.48 21.85 18.17
CA THR A 829 2.42 20.73 17.93
C THR A 829 1.84 19.62 17.04
N GLU A 830 0.54 19.61 16.81
CA GLU A 830 -0.16 18.52 16.09
C GLU A 830 0.11 18.47 14.57
N ALA A 831 0.35 19.64 13.95
CA ALA A 831 0.64 19.68 12.51
C ALA A 831 2.05 19.15 12.15
N GLU A 832 2.95 19.02 13.11
CA GLU A 832 4.35 18.59 12.89
C GLU A 832 4.49 17.06 12.91
N ALA A 833 3.67 16.31 13.63
CA ALA A 833 3.75 14.86 13.74
C ALA A 833 3.49 14.15 12.38
N PHE A 834 2.49 14.62 11.64
CA PHE A 834 2.17 14.05 10.31
C PHE A 834 3.09 14.53 9.18
N GLN A 835 3.79 15.65 9.37
CA GLN A 835 4.74 16.15 8.35
C GLN A 835 6.02 15.32 8.25
N ASN A 836 6.35 14.56 9.29
CA ASN A 836 7.56 13.71 9.37
C ASN A 836 7.25 12.21 9.36
N ALA A 837 5.99 11.81 9.17
CA ALA A 837 5.62 10.40 9.08
C ALA A 837 6.11 9.77 7.77
N HIS A 838 6.60 8.55 7.84
CA HIS A 838 6.97 7.72 6.70
C HIS A 838 5.83 6.74 6.39
N TYR A 839 5.53 6.59 5.11
CA TYR A 839 4.48 5.70 4.61
C TYR A 839 5.14 4.59 3.81
N SER A 840 4.82 3.32 4.11
CA SER A 840 5.30 2.15 3.36
C SER A 840 4.15 1.19 3.09
N GLY A 841 4.12 0.66 1.88
CA GLY A 841 3.12 -0.31 1.43
C GLY A 841 3.16 -0.43 -0.08
N GLY A 842 3.04 -1.68 -0.62
CA GLY A 842 3.20 -1.95 -2.03
C GLY A 842 4.64 -1.77 -2.54
N GLU A 843 4.90 -2.04 -3.80
CA GLU A 843 6.20 -1.74 -4.41
C GLU A 843 6.42 -0.22 -4.46
N GLU A 844 7.21 0.30 -3.50
CA GLU A 844 7.74 1.66 -3.61
C GLU A 844 8.70 1.71 -4.81
N THR A 845 8.24 2.27 -5.92
CA THR A 845 9.15 2.66 -6.97
C THR A 845 9.94 3.88 -6.52
N ASP A 846 11.26 3.86 -6.72
CA ASP A 846 12.25 4.93 -6.41
C ASP A 846 11.85 6.36 -6.88
N GLY A 847 10.75 6.47 -7.63
CA GLY A 847 10.15 7.71 -8.11
C GLY A 847 9.49 8.57 -7.03
N ASP A 848 8.85 7.93 -6.04
CA ASP A 848 8.00 8.63 -5.07
C ASP A 848 8.84 9.44 -4.05
N GLN A 849 10.00 8.94 -3.65
CA GLN A 849 10.91 9.71 -2.77
C GLN A 849 11.57 10.91 -3.46
N LYS A 850 11.80 10.83 -4.79
CA LYS A 850 12.34 11.97 -5.55
C LYS A 850 11.27 13.02 -5.84
N ALA A 851 10.03 12.62 -6.07
CA ALA A 851 8.89 13.55 -6.23
C ALA A 851 8.61 14.33 -4.94
N LEU A 852 8.69 13.69 -3.77
CA LEU A 852 8.59 14.35 -2.46
C LEU A 852 9.74 15.36 -2.21
N LYS A 853 10.97 15.04 -2.64
CA LYS A 853 12.11 15.96 -2.54
C LYS A 853 12.02 17.12 -3.54
N GLN A 854 11.52 16.88 -4.76
CA GLN A 854 11.28 17.94 -5.75
C GLN A 854 10.07 18.82 -5.39
N GLY A 855 8.99 18.28 -4.84
CA GLY A 855 7.88 19.05 -4.33
C GLY A 855 8.30 19.99 -3.19
N LYS A 856 9.18 19.54 -2.27
CA LYS A 856 9.78 20.41 -1.24
C LYS A 856 10.69 21.50 -1.80
N SER A 857 11.37 21.24 -2.93
CA SER A 857 12.20 22.24 -3.64
C SER A 857 11.35 23.26 -4.40
N MET A 858 10.27 22.82 -5.06
CA MET A 858 9.32 23.73 -5.75
C MET A 858 8.53 24.61 -4.78
N LEU A 859 8.14 24.08 -3.61
CA LEU A 859 7.48 24.88 -2.55
C LEU A 859 8.42 25.95 -1.95
N LYS A 860 9.72 25.67 -1.83
CA LYS A 860 10.71 26.69 -1.43
C LYS A 860 10.90 27.77 -2.52
N ASN A 861 10.83 27.40 -3.79
CA ASN A 861 10.97 28.34 -4.90
C ASN A 861 9.66 29.15 -5.15
N ALA A 862 8.48 28.57 -4.96
CA ALA A 862 7.21 29.28 -5.06
C ALA A 862 7.03 30.33 -3.94
N ALA A 863 7.57 30.07 -2.74
CA ALA A 863 7.60 31.05 -1.67
C ALA A 863 8.56 32.22 -1.92
N ALA A 864 9.51 32.06 -2.88
CA ALA A 864 10.48 33.08 -3.25
C ALA A 864 9.99 34.02 -4.39
N ILE A 865 8.96 33.63 -5.16
CA ILE A 865 8.48 34.37 -6.35
C ILE A 865 7.29 35.31 -6.02
N GLY A 866 6.73 35.24 -4.83
CA GLY A 866 5.56 36.03 -4.38
C GLY A 866 5.86 37.42 -3.80
N LYS A 867 6.87 38.17 -4.30
CA LYS A 867 7.08 39.57 -3.92
C LYS A 867 7.20 40.45 -5.15
N SER A 868 6.09 41.08 -5.57
CA SER A 868 6.10 42.27 -6.40
C SER A 868 5.98 43.54 -5.53
N PRO A 869 6.58 44.66 -5.89
CA PRO A 869 6.74 45.82 -5.05
C PRO A 869 5.66 46.87 -5.28
N GLN A 870 5.03 47.34 -4.20
CA GLN A 870 4.43 48.66 -4.12
C GLN A 870 4.33 49.06 -2.64
N GLY A 871 5.08 50.02 -2.21
CA GLY A 871 4.83 51.43 -2.17
C GLY A 871 4.41 51.94 -0.81
N THR A 872 5.40 52.59 -0.12
CA THR A 872 5.25 53.69 0.83
C THR A 872 4.41 53.59 2.12
N GLY A 873 5.10 53.74 3.23
CA GLY A 873 4.59 54.57 4.32
C GLY A 873 4.45 53.94 5.69
N ALA A 874 5.28 54.44 6.62
CA ALA A 874 5.11 54.51 8.07
C ALA A 874 5.70 53.40 8.93
N SER A 875 6.70 53.82 9.62
CA SER A 875 7.40 53.27 10.78
C SER A 875 6.49 52.75 11.87
N GLN A 876 6.71 51.53 12.34
CA GLN A 876 6.59 51.18 13.76
C GLN A 876 7.55 50.07 14.14
N SER A 877 8.27 50.31 15.18
CA SER A 877 9.30 49.56 15.83
C SER A 877 8.79 48.15 16.28
N SER A 878 9.39 47.10 15.76
CA SER A 878 9.25 45.75 16.35
C SER A 878 10.43 45.47 17.26
N VAL A 879 10.16 45.32 18.54
CA VAL A 879 11.08 44.86 19.56
C VAL A 879 11.41 43.38 19.30
N SER A 880 12.69 43.13 18.98
CA SER A 880 13.26 41.78 18.85
C SER A 880 13.43 41.20 20.26
N THR A 881 12.68 40.16 20.58
CA THR A 881 12.93 39.38 21.81
C THR A 881 14.07 38.39 21.57
N TYR A 882 15.22 38.68 22.15
CA TYR A 882 16.36 37.78 22.27
C TYR A 882 16.02 36.58 23.16
N ARG A 883 16.21 35.36 22.63
CA ARG A 883 16.30 34.16 23.46
C ARG A 883 17.76 33.89 23.83
N LYS A 884 18.04 33.87 25.11
CA LYS A 884 19.29 33.36 25.67
C LYS A 884 19.35 31.84 25.46
N SER A 885 20.37 31.36 24.74
CA SER A 885 20.79 29.95 24.80
C SER A 885 21.78 29.79 25.97
N ASP A 886 21.67 28.70 26.70
CA ASP A 886 22.52 28.37 27.82
C ASP A 886 23.93 27.83 27.43
N ASP A 887 24.39 28.08 26.19
CA ASP A 887 25.70 27.68 25.74
C ASP A 887 26.69 28.84 25.95
N PRO A 888 27.75 28.65 26.75
CA PRO A 888 28.72 29.69 27.07
C PRO A 888 29.60 30.13 25.89
N ASN A 889 29.46 29.53 24.72
CA ASN A 889 30.28 29.88 23.56
C ASN A 889 29.56 30.91 22.66
N PRO A 890 29.98 32.19 22.63
CA PRO A 890 29.29 33.26 21.88
C PRO A 890 29.37 33.11 20.35
N TYR A 891 30.05 32.08 19.83
CA TYR A 891 30.31 31.89 18.40
C TYR A 891 29.49 30.74 17.75
N VAL A 892 28.67 30.03 18.50
CA VAL A 892 27.95 28.81 17.99
C VAL A 892 26.94 29.12 16.90
N ASN A 893 26.24 30.23 17.00
CA ASN A 893 25.11 30.58 16.11
C ASN A 893 25.43 31.79 15.17
N VAL A 894 26.71 32.07 14.88
CA VAL A 894 27.09 33.18 14.03
C VAL A 894 27.34 32.70 12.61
N GLY A 895 26.61 33.24 11.64
CA GLY A 895 26.77 32.94 10.21
C GLY A 895 28.11 33.48 9.67
N ARG A 896 28.70 32.80 8.69
CA ARG A 896 30.04 33.18 8.10
C ARG A 896 30.14 34.63 7.66
N ASN A 897 29.04 35.26 7.25
CA ASN A 897 29.01 36.63 6.76
C ASN A 897 28.52 37.68 7.75
N ASP A 898 28.12 37.24 8.97
CA ASP A 898 27.61 38.13 10.01
C ASP A 898 28.76 38.91 10.68
N PRO A 899 28.50 40.06 11.29
CA PRO A 899 29.48 40.76 12.09
C PRO A 899 29.99 39.88 13.23
N CYS A 900 31.32 39.87 13.45
CA CYS A 900 31.89 39.04 14.52
C CYS A 900 31.47 39.55 15.91
N PRO A 901 30.94 38.71 16.81
CA PRO A 901 30.50 39.10 18.15
C PRO A 901 31.61 39.69 19.03
N CYS A 902 32.86 39.56 18.62
CA CYS A 902 34.00 40.12 19.37
C CYS A 902 34.11 41.67 19.26
N GLY A 903 33.22 42.35 18.55
CA GLY A 903 33.24 43.81 18.41
C GLY A 903 34.27 44.37 17.42
N SER A 904 34.97 43.52 16.68
CA SER A 904 36.04 43.95 15.73
C SER A 904 35.54 44.63 14.43
N GLY A 905 34.23 44.69 14.20
CA GLY A 905 33.65 45.22 12.97
C GLY A 905 33.87 44.37 11.72
N LYS A 906 34.58 43.25 11.80
CA LYS A 906 34.88 42.32 10.70
C LYS A 906 33.81 41.24 10.62
N LYS A 907 33.56 40.74 9.38
CA LYS A 907 32.70 39.57 9.20
C LYS A 907 33.31 38.34 9.90
N PHE A 908 32.44 37.45 10.47
CA PHE A 908 32.85 36.32 11.26
C PHE A 908 33.91 35.45 10.57
N LYS A 909 33.74 35.14 9.27
CA LYS A 909 34.72 34.40 8.45
C LYS A 909 36.08 35.05 8.34
N ASN A 910 36.19 36.34 8.56
CA ASN A 910 37.45 37.12 8.48
C ASN A 910 38.00 37.44 9.89
N CYS A 911 37.45 36.89 10.95
CA CYS A 911 37.83 37.07 12.31
C CYS A 911 37.91 35.73 13.05
N HIS A 912 36.99 35.44 13.97
CA HIS A 912 37.02 34.21 14.78
C HIS A 912 36.48 32.96 13.99
N GLY A 913 35.78 33.15 12.89
CA GLY A 913 35.35 32.07 11.98
C GLY A 913 36.33 31.75 10.84
N ARG A 914 37.57 32.14 10.93
CA ARG A 914 38.56 31.96 9.84
C ARG A 914 38.99 30.52 9.63
N ASN A 915 38.85 29.68 10.65
CA ASN A 915 39.23 28.26 10.62
C ASN A 915 37.99 27.30 10.76
N ARG A 916 36.80 27.80 10.46
CA ARG A 916 35.55 27.04 10.42
C ARG A 916 35.02 26.89 9.00
#